data_379068c622f87dc6d317f8e7655b1414
#
_entry.id   379068c622f87dc6d317f8e7655b1414
#
_cell.length_a   1.000
_cell.length_b   1.000
_cell.length_c   1.000
_cell.angle_alpha   90.00
_cell.angle_beta   90.00
_cell.angle_gamma   90.00
#
_symmetry.space_group_name_H-M   'P 1'
#
loop_
_entity.id
_entity.type
_entity.pdbx_description
1 polymer ?
#
loop_
_entity_poly.entity_id
_entity_poly.type
_entity_poly.pdbx_seq_one_letter_code
_entity_poly.pdbx_strand_id
1 'polypeptide(L)'
;MKHSFWVILFLCLARFAAASNPLNANPLNLEDIILDIYNATSELGETDYEQLQTDLYALHDAPIDLNHTSDEELSLLHFLSPQQIDEILAYADKHSFGSLYELRMIQSLADYEIRDLLPFVTLTSNPLNSNPLISNPQHELIARVDARNIESNEAKDPIYFQTRYRFDMQRRITAGVQLRRPVGGEAKDLQYGAYIQLRDIAPHLHTVVAGNFQASFGQGLVFAPVFRTGKSSYVTSVGQQSNGLRYYSSVDGEGLHGAGATLRWEWNKITRLDVSALYSMKRYNDSVWHHLVGANITFRHKQLELQLTAAENIWSDSIHPYRNAKYNRHYFRGRNQAVLGASFRYHHAWFDAFAELATTQNHEIEQITNDKWQMTNSPHWGFGTIAGCRFYPTSGVSLIALYRYYSPYFDNPLGYAFSETSRLNDENGGYLGFEITRWRNWRLFGYGDVFYFSGYKYGLGDAVKTLGYDAMAEIQYHQPLSSKLSAFNLNLRLRAKRKGDLSTYSTRAQFDWAQGRWSLRTTAEANITNNQLPITNNKSIPYGFTIFQDISYSLPLREGRGLGLRLRLQGFDAREWANRIYTYEHDVLYAYSIPAVYGLGGRAYLCLRWQIIPQLALYFRASETVYARKWAAAHSRPLTRTDLHLLLRATF
;
A
#
# COMPACT_ATOMS: atom_id res chain seq x y z
N MET A 1 -36.12 17.42 22.91
CA MET A 1 -36.13 17.83 21.50
C MET A 1 -34.91 17.38 20.66
N LYS A 2 -33.82 16.85 21.24
CA LYS A 2 -32.65 16.38 20.46
C LYS A 2 -32.77 14.95 19.91
N HIS A 3 -33.70 14.13 20.40
CA HIS A 3 -33.87 12.74 19.93
C HIS A 3 -34.86 12.59 18.77
N SER A 4 -35.75 13.56 18.56
CA SER A 4 -36.78 13.47 17.53
C SER A 4 -36.28 13.81 16.12
N PHE A 5 -35.18 14.57 16.00
CA PHE A 5 -34.60 14.94 14.71
C PHE A 5 -33.98 13.76 13.95
N TRP A 6 -33.34 12.85 14.67
CA TRP A 6 -32.70 11.67 14.07
C TRP A 6 -33.71 10.62 13.60
N VAL A 7 -34.84 10.49 14.28
CA VAL A 7 -35.91 9.54 13.90
C VAL A 7 -36.63 10.03 12.65
N ILE A 8 -36.84 11.34 12.51
CA ILE A 8 -37.50 11.96 11.33
C ILE A 8 -36.57 11.87 10.11
N LEU A 9 -35.25 12.08 10.27
CA LEU A 9 -34.28 11.93 9.21
C LEU A 9 -34.22 10.48 8.70
N PHE A 10 -34.31 9.50 9.61
CA PHE A 10 -34.34 8.07 9.28
C PHE A 10 -35.60 7.65 8.53
N LEU A 11 -36.76 8.20 8.89
CA LEU A 11 -38.06 7.94 8.24
C LEU A 11 -38.21 8.62 6.88
N CYS A 12 -37.59 9.79 6.68
CA CYS A 12 -37.56 10.47 5.38
C CYS A 12 -36.65 9.72 4.38
N LEU A 13 -35.54 9.14 4.82
CA LEU A 13 -34.65 8.37 3.96
C LEU A 13 -35.24 7.03 3.49
N ALA A 14 -36.17 6.44 4.27
CA ALA A 14 -36.79 5.16 3.97
C ALA A 14 -37.82 5.20 2.81
N ARG A 15 -38.32 6.36 2.39
CA ARG A 15 -39.33 6.51 1.34
C ARG A 15 -38.81 6.65 -0.10
N PHE A 16 -37.49 6.74 -0.31
CA PHE A 16 -36.92 6.92 -1.65
C PHE A 16 -36.39 5.65 -2.32
N ALA A 17 -36.69 4.48 -1.81
CA ALA A 17 -36.25 3.19 -2.35
C ALA A 17 -37.19 2.63 -3.41
N ALA A 18 -37.21 3.20 -4.61
CA ALA A 18 -37.90 2.59 -5.76
C ALA A 18 -37.05 2.63 -7.03
N ALA A 19 -36.70 1.44 -7.49
CA ALA A 19 -36.33 0.99 -8.84
C ALA A 19 -35.22 1.74 -9.59
N SER A 20 -34.06 1.09 -9.75
CA SER A 20 -33.12 1.36 -10.84
C SER A 20 -32.37 0.09 -11.26
N ASN A 21 -32.09 -0.01 -12.56
CA ASN A 21 -31.41 -1.10 -13.23
C ASN A 21 -30.00 -1.36 -12.68
N PRO A 22 -29.58 -2.62 -12.42
CA PRO A 22 -28.33 -2.94 -11.71
C PRO A 22 -27.06 -2.98 -12.58
N LEU A 23 -27.06 -2.47 -13.81
CA LEU A 23 -25.95 -2.64 -14.77
C LEU A 23 -25.04 -1.43 -14.95
N ASN A 24 -25.25 -0.31 -14.26
CA ASN A 24 -24.31 0.79 -14.29
C ASN A 24 -23.32 0.64 -13.12
N ALA A 25 -22.02 0.52 -13.44
CA ALA A 25 -20.92 0.49 -12.48
C ALA A 25 -21.12 1.58 -11.42
N ASN A 26 -21.37 1.17 -10.18
CA ASN A 26 -21.57 2.09 -9.08
C ASN A 26 -20.21 2.76 -8.77
N PRO A 27 -20.06 4.08 -8.92
CA PRO A 27 -18.78 4.77 -8.64
C PRO A 27 -18.29 4.60 -7.20
N LEU A 28 -19.15 4.18 -6.27
CA LEU A 28 -18.75 3.80 -4.90
C LEU A 28 -17.95 2.49 -4.85
N ASN A 29 -18.05 1.64 -5.88
CA ASN A 29 -17.35 0.35 -5.86
C ASN A 29 -15.82 0.51 -5.88
N LEU A 30 -15.29 1.48 -6.62
CA LEU A 30 -13.84 1.72 -6.68
C LEU A 30 -13.25 2.17 -5.33
N GLU A 31 -13.93 3.08 -4.63
CA GLU A 31 -13.47 3.54 -3.32
C GLU A 31 -13.59 2.44 -2.24
N ASP A 32 -14.57 1.55 -2.37
CA ASP A 32 -14.70 0.38 -1.48
C ASP A 32 -13.59 -0.65 -1.76
N ILE A 33 -13.24 -0.89 -3.03
CA ILE A 33 -12.11 -1.75 -3.41
C ILE A 33 -10.79 -1.17 -2.84
N ILE A 34 -10.57 0.14 -3.00
CA ILE A 34 -9.39 0.81 -2.44
C ILE A 34 -9.35 0.68 -0.91
N LEU A 35 -10.50 0.86 -0.24
CA LEU A 35 -10.60 0.69 1.20
C LEU A 35 -10.31 -0.76 1.62
N ASP A 36 -10.79 -1.74 0.86
CA ASP A 36 -10.54 -3.15 1.15
C ASP A 36 -9.06 -3.53 0.95
N ILE A 37 -8.38 -2.96 -0.06
CA ILE A 37 -6.93 -3.07 -0.22
C ILE A 37 -6.22 -2.45 1.00
N TYR A 38 -6.63 -1.27 1.48
CA TYR A 38 -6.06 -0.65 2.67
C TYR A 38 -6.27 -1.51 3.92
N ASN A 39 -7.47 -2.01 4.13
CA ASN A 39 -7.78 -2.90 5.25
C ASN A 39 -6.96 -4.21 5.19
N ALA A 40 -6.70 -4.72 4.00
CA ALA A 40 -5.87 -5.89 3.80
C ALA A 40 -4.39 -5.63 4.12
N THR A 41 -3.90 -4.42 3.83
CA THR A 41 -2.49 -4.00 4.01
C THR A 41 -2.22 -3.24 5.30
N SER A 42 -3.18 -3.16 6.23
CA SER A 42 -3.23 -2.27 7.42
C SER A 42 -2.02 -2.30 8.36
N GLU A 43 -1.14 -3.24 8.18
CA GLU A 43 -0.01 -3.46 9.07
C GLU A 43 1.34 -3.12 8.44
N LEU A 44 1.31 -2.68 7.22
CA LEU A 44 2.46 -2.16 6.52
C LEU A 44 2.70 -0.75 7.02
N GLY A 45 3.76 -0.49 7.71
CA GLY A 45 4.14 0.84 8.17
C GLY A 45 3.85 1.98 7.17
N GLU A 46 4.70 2.94 7.05
CA GLU A 46 4.57 4.08 6.13
C GLU A 46 4.57 3.63 4.67
N THR A 47 3.42 3.20 4.15
CA THR A 47 3.25 2.84 2.74
C THR A 47 2.64 4.02 2.02
N ASP A 48 3.12 4.33 0.82
CA ASP A 48 2.56 5.42 0.02
C ASP A 48 1.24 5.02 -0.63
N TYR A 49 0.16 5.34 0.07
CA TYR A 49 -1.19 5.14 -0.43
C TYR A 49 -1.59 6.15 -1.52
N GLU A 50 -0.92 7.30 -1.60
CA GLU A 50 -1.16 8.28 -2.66
C GLU A 50 -0.78 7.68 -4.02
N GLN A 51 0.36 6.97 -4.11
CA GLN A 51 0.75 6.28 -5.34
C GLN A 51 -0.21 5.13 -5.69
N LEU A 52 -0.63 4.32 -4.70
CA LEU A 52 -1.63 3.26 -4.91
C LEU A 52 -2.95 3.82 -5.47
N GLN A 53 -3.46 4.89 -4.86
CA GLN A 53 -4.68 5.55 -5.36
C GLN A 53 -4.47 6.07 -6.77
N THR A 54 -3.33 6.71 -7.04
CA THR A 54 -3.00 7.21 -8.38
C THR A 54 -3.04 6.11 -9.42
N ASP A 55 -2.43 4.97 -9.13
CA ASP A 55 -2.38 3.83 -10.04
C ASP A 55 -3.78 3.24 -10.29
N LEU A 56 -4.56 3.02 -9.23
CA LEU A 56 -5.90 2.45 -9.34
C LEU A 56 -6.89 3.39 -10.06
N TYR A 57 -6.87 4.70 -9.78
CA TYR A 57 -7.69 5.66 -10.51
C TYR A 57 -7.25 5.78 -11.97
N ALA A 58 -5.95 5.73 -12.24
CA ALA A 58 -5.44 5.70 -13.61
C ALA A 58 -5.90 4.48 -14.39
N LEU A 59 -5.89 3.29 -13.75
CA LEU A 59 -6.37 2.06 -14.34
C LEU A 59 -7.89 2.04 -14.51
N HIS A 60 -8.63 2.68 -13.63
CA HIS A 60 -10.08 2.84 -13.78
C HIS A 60 -10.43 3.77 -14.94
N ASP A 61 -9.74 4.90 -15.08
CA ASP A 61 -9.98 5.88 -16.14
C ASP A 61 -9.50 5.38 -17.52
N ALA A 62 -8.46 4.54 -17.55
CA ALA A 62 -7.92 3.87 -18.75
C ALA A 62 -7.70 2.38 -18.46
N PRO A 63 -8.76 1.54 -18.55
CA PRO A 63 -8.68 0.13 -18.21
C PRO A 63 -7.67 -0.66 -19.04
N ILE A 64 -7.12 -1.71 -18.46
CA ILE A 64 -6.17 -2.63 -19.08
C ILE A 64 -6.88 -3.48 -20.13
N ASP A 65 -6.40 -3.51 -21.37
CA ASP A 65 -6.87 -4.46 -22.36
C ASP A 65 -6.24 -5.83 -22.13
N LEU A 66 -7.04 -6.80 -21.67
CA LEU A 66 -6.56 -8.14 -21.30
C LEU A 66 -5.88 -8.89 -22.44
N ASN A 67 -6.17 -8.57 -23.69
CA ASN A 67 -5.55 -9.21 -24.85
C ASN A 67 -4.20 -8.59 -25.26
N HIS A 68 -3.87 -7.41 -24.72
CA HIS A 68 -2.67 -6.65 -25.08
C HIS A 68 -1.97 -6.10 -23.82
N THR A 69 -1.93 -6.85 -22.75
CA THR A 69 -1.33 -6.43 -21.47
C THR A 69 -0.02 -7.15 -21.18
N SER A 70 0.66 -6.69 -20.14
CA SER A 70 1.89 -7.27 -19.62
C SER A 70 1.77 -7.62 -18.13
N ASP A 71 2.70 -8.43 -17.64
CA ASP A 71 2.86 -8.70 -16.21
C ASP A 71 3.10 -7.41 -15.41
N GLU A 72 3.83 -6.45 -15.98
CA GLU A 72 4.11 -5.14 -15.37
C GLU A 72 2.82 -4.31 -15.17
N GLU A 73 1.88 -4.36 -16.12
CA GLU A 73 0.61 -3.64 -16.01
C GLU A 73 -0.37 -4.31 -15.02
N LEU A 74 -0.51 -5.64 -15.10
CA LEU A 74 -1.38 -6.38 -14.19
C LEU A 74 -0.89 -6.35 -12.74
N SER A 75 0.42 -6.26 -12.52
CA SER A 75 1.01 -6.15 -11.17
C SER A 75 0.70 -4.83 -10.46
N LEU A 76 0.20 -3.81 -11.17
CA LEU A 76 -0.34 -2.58 -10.55
C LEU A 76 -1.64 -2.84 -9.78
N LEU A 77 -2.31 -3.94 -10.10
CA LEU A 77 -3.46 -4.45 -9.36
C LEU A 77 -2.94 -5.31 -8.19
N HIS A 78 -2.49 -4.68 -7.14
CA HIS A 78 -1.79 -5.30 -6.00
C HIS A 78 -2.59 -6.41 -5.29
N PHE A 79 -3.87 -6.58 -5.60
CA PHE A 79 -4.72 -7.66 -5.10
C PHE A 79 -4.63 -8.96 -5.93
N LEU A 80 -4.03 -8.92 -7.13
CA LEU A 80 -3.78 -10.12 -7.92
C LEU A 80 -2.51 -10.83 -7.44
N SER A 81 -2.60 -12.13 -7.28
CA SER A 81 -1.42 -12.97 -7.01
C SER A 81 -0.60 -13.17 -8.29
N PRO A 82 0.71 -13.48 -8.17
CA PRO A 82 1.53 -13.82 -9.33
C PRO A 82 0.94 -14.94 -10.20
N GLN A 83 0.36 -15.98 -9.59
CA GLN A 83 -0.30 -17.07 -10.30
C GLN A 83 -1.48 -16.56 -11.15
N GLN A 84 -2.32 -15.70 -10.59
CA GLN A 84 -3.46 -15.15 -11.30
C GLN A 84 -3.02 -14.32 -12.50
N ILE A 85 -1.98 -13.51 -12.36
CA ILE A 85 -1.39 -12.74 -13.46
C ILE A 85 -0.88 -13.67 -14.56
N ASP A 86 -0.09 -14.68 -14.20
CA ASP A 86 0.47 -15.64 -15.15
C ASP A 86 -0.63 -16.44 -15.89
N GLU A 87 -1.69 -16.86 -15.19
CA GLU A 87 -2.83 -17.56 -15.80
C GLU A 87 -3.64 -16.66 -16.75
N ILE A 88 -3.85 -15.38 -16.39
CA ILE A 88 -4.50 -14.39 -17.26
C ILE A 88 -3.70 -14.21 -18.57
N LEU A 89 -2.38 -13.98 -18.45
CA LEU A 89 -1.49 -13.80 -19.61
C LEU A 89 -1.43 -15.06 -20.48
N ALA A 90 -1.32 -16.25 -19.87
CA ALA A 90 -1.31 -17.52 -20.60
C ALA A 90 -2.63 -17.78 -21.32
N TYR A 91 -3.77 -17.40 -20.74
CA TYR A 91 -5.07 -17.51 -21.41
C TYR A 91 -5.15 -16.55 -22.59
N ALA A 92 -4.77 -15.28 -22.40
CA ALA A 92 -4.77 -14.27 -23.46
C ALA A 92 -3.89 -14.65 -24.65
N ASP A 93 -2.70 -15.21 -24.41
CA ASP A 93 -1.77 -15.63 -25.49
C ASP A 93 -2.31 -16.84 -26.27
N LYS A 94 -3.00 -17.77 -25.60
CA LYS A 94 -3.47 -19.02 -26.20
C LYS A 94 -4.83 -18.91 -26.88
N HIS A 95 -5.77 -18.15 -26.30
CA HIS A 95 -7.18 -18.15 -26.70
C HIS A 95 -7.70 -16.78 -27.11
N SER A 96 -7.09 -15.69 -26.65
CA SER A 96 -7.64 -14.34 -26.63
C SER A 96 -9.02 -14.27 -25.95
N PHE A 97 -9.25 -13.27 -25.12
CA PHE A 97 -10.55 -13.08 -24.46
C PHE A 97 -11.57 -12.51 -25.45
N GLY A 98 -12.67 -13.23 -25.69
CA GLY A 98 -13.81 -12.73 -26.45
C GLY A 98 -14.83 -12.01 -25.58
N SER A 99 -14.85 -12.28 -24.28
CA SER A 99 -15.75 -11.67 -23.30
C SER A 99 -15.08 -11.63 -21.91
N LEU A 100 -15.34 -10.58 -21.12
CA LEU A 100 -14.92 -10.50 -19.70
C LEU A 100 -15.49 -11.63 -18.83
N TYR A 101 -16.57 -12.30 -19.27
CA TYR A 101 -17.10 -13.50 -18.61
C TYR A 101 -16.13 -14.68 -18.64
N GLU A 102 -15.18 -14.70 -19.59
CA GLU A 102 -14.16 -15.75 -19.70
C GLU A 102 -13.10 -15.69 -18.62
N LEU A 103 -13.01 -14.61 -17.85
CA LEU A 103 -12.22 -14.57 -16.61
C LEU A 103 -12.59 -15.71 -15.65
N ARG A 104 -13.81 -16.24 -15.72
CA ARG A 104 -14.22 -17.43 -14.96
C ARG A 104 -13.56 -18.74 -15.41
N MET A 105 -12.88 -18.75 -16.55
CA MET A 105 -12.06 -19.87 -17.00
C MET A 105 -10.70 -19.90 -16.33
N ILE A 106 -10.27 -18.80 -15.71
CA ILE A 106 -9.05 -18.73 -14.92
C ILE A 106 -9.30 -19.41 -13.57
N GLN A 107 -8.65 -20.53 -13.36
CA GLN A 107 -8.95 -21.41 -12.21
C GLN A 107 -8.57 -20.81 -10.85
N SER A 108 -7.59 -19.93 -10.84
CA SER A 108 -7.12 -19.26 -9.61
C SER A 108 -7.95 -18.03 -9.22
N LEU A 109 -8.85 -17.53 -10.11
CA LEU A 109 -9.71 -16.39 -9.82
C LEU A 109 -11.06 -16.81 -9.21
N ALA A 110 -11.38 -16.28 -8.04
CA ALA A 110 -12.69 -16.41 -7.44
C ALA A 110 -13.68 -15.36 -8.00
N ASP A 111 -14.99 -15.64 -7.92
CA ASP A 111 -16.03 -14.73 -8.44
C ASP A 111 -15.97 -13.31 -7.82
N TYR A 112 -15.56 -13.17 -6.57
CA TYR A 112 -15.41 -11.86 -5.91
C TYR A 112 -14.17 -11.11 -6.44
N GLU A 113 -13.06 -11.80 -6.72
CA GLU A 113 -11.84 -11.21 -7.31
C GLU A 113 -12.10 -10.73 -8.74
N ILE A 114 -12.85 -11.53 -9.53
CA ILE A 114 -13.29 -11.12 -10.86
C ILE A 114 -14.11 -9.82 -10.77
N ARG A 115 -15.06 -9.73 -9.83
CA ARG A 115 -15.86 -8.52 -9.62
C ARG A 115 -14.98 -7.30 -9.31
N ASP A 116 -13.98 -7.47 -8.46
CA ASP A 116 -13.07 -6.39 -8.05
C ASP A 116 -12.08 -6.02 -9.17
N LEU A 117 -11.83 -6.95 -10.12
CA LEU A 117 -11.02 -6.73 -11.32
C LEU A 117 -11.75 -5.95 -12.42
N LEU A 118 -13.07 -6.18 -12.58
CA LEU A 118 -13.86 -5.62 -13.69
C LEU A 118 -13.73 -4.10 -13.89
N PRO A 119 -13.62 -3.23 -12.87
CA PRO A 119 -13.44 -1.79 -13.07
C PRO A 119 -12.13 -1.38 -13.73
N PHE A 120 -11.15 -2.27 -13.77
CA PHE A 120 -9.77 -2.00 -14.21
C PHE A 120 -9.41 -2.66 -15.53
N VAL A 121 -10.30 -3.47 -16.10
CA VAL A 121 -10.01 -4.26 -17.31
C VAL A 121 -11.05 -4.05 -18.40
N THR A 122 -10.61 -4.20 -19.64
CA THR A 122 -11.45 -4.07 -20.83
C THR A 122 -11.01 -5.06 -21.90
N LEU A 123 -11.83 -5.19 -22.95
CA LEU A 123 -11.49 -5.91 -24.17
C LEU A 123 -11.69 -4.96 -25.35
N THR A 124 -10.64 -4.69 -26.08
CA THR A 124 -10.72 -3.89 -27.31
C THR A 124 -11.18 -4.78 -28.45
N SER A 125 -12.38 -4.55 -28.95
CA SER A 125 -13.02 -5.37 -29.99
C SER A 125 -12.42 -5.20 -31.39
N ASN A 126 -11.41 -4.33 -31.59
CA ASN A 126 -10.85 -4.07 -32.92
C ASN A 126 -9.40 -3.60 -32.87
N PRO A 127 -8.41 -4.49 -33.10
CA PRO A 127 -6.99 -4.10 -33.15
C PRO A 127 -6.64 -3.15 -34.31
N LEU A 128 -7.52 -3.04 -35.32
CA LEU A 128 -7.32 -2.16 -36.47
C LEU A 128 -7.63 -0.67 -36.20
N ASN A 129 -8.35 -0.36 -35.15
CA ASN A 129 -8.63 1.03 -34.72
C ASN A 129 -7.68 1.53 -33.62
N SER A 130 -6.77 0.72 -33.14
CA SER A 130 -5.71 1.11 -32.21
C SER A 130 -4.56 1.84 -32.91
N ASN A 131 -4.88 2.93 -33.62
CA ASN A 131 -3.82 3.88 -33.96
C ASN A 131 -3.47 4.62 -32.66
N PRO A 132 -2.31 4.33 -32.04
CA PRO A 132 -1.96 4.86 -30.71
C PRO A 132 -1.81 6.39 -30.69
N LEU A 133 -1.93 7.04 -31.85
CA LEU A 133 -1.87 8.49 -32.01
C LEU A 133 -3.24 9.18 -32.04
N ILE A 134 -4.38 8.44 -31.94
CA ILE A 134 -5.74 9.00 -32.13
C ILE A 134 -6.55 8.99 -30.83
N SER A 135 -6.07 8.42 -29.72
CA SER A 135 -6.81 8.53 -28.46
C SER A 135 -6.64 9.91 -27.86
N ASN A 136 -7.74 10.49 -27.37
CA ASN A 136 -7.71 11.77 -26.68
C ASN A 136 -6.84 11.65 -25.42
N PRO A 137 -5.90 12.58 -25.21
CA PRO A 137 -5.14 12.63 -23.98
C PRO A 137 -6.09 12.87 -22.79
N GLN A 138 -5.78 12.26 -21.67
CA GLN A 138 -6.51 12.46 -20.42
C GLN A 138 -5.77 13.49 -19.56
N HIS A 139 -6.50 14.47 -19.10
CA HIS A 139 -6.04 15.49 -18.18
C HIS A 139 -6.78 15.37 -16.87
N GLU A 140 -6.08 15.43 -15.76
CA GLU A 140 -6.65 15.48 -14.42
C GLU A 140 -6.08 16.67 -13.66
N LEU A 141 -6.95 17.51 -13.13
CA LEU A 141 -6.59 18.61 -12.23
C LEU A 141 -7.29 18.40 -10.89
N ILE A 142 -6.53 18.49 -9.80
CA ILE A 142 -7.02 18.37 -8.44
C ILE A 142 -6.60 19.60 -7.65
N ALA A 143 -7.54 20.13 -6.88
CA ALA A 143 -7.29 21.12 -5.85
C ALA A 143 -7.92 20.64 -4.54
N ARG A 144 -7.12 20.58 -3.48
CA ARG A 144 -7.53 20.11 -2.15
C ARG A 144 -7.14 21.08 -1.07
N VAL A 145 -8.05 21.31 -0.13
CA VAL A 145 -7.83 22.10 1.08
C VAL A 145 -8.38 21.30 2.26
N ASP A 146 -7.54 21.09 3.29
CA ASP A 146 -7.98 20.51 4.55
C ASP A 146 -7.78 21.52 5.68
N ALA A 147 -8.69 21.51 6.64
CA ALA A 147 -8.50 22.13 7.94
C ALA A 147 -8.49 21.03 9.00
N ARG A 148 -7.36 20.87 9.68
CA ARG A 148 -7.14 19.75 10.61
C ARG A 148 -6.92 20.26 12.03
N ASN A 149 -7.45 19.50 13.01
CA ASN A 149 -7.30 19.83 14.45
C ASN A 149 -7.69 21.27 14.76
N ILE A 150 -8.84 21.72 14.29
CA ILE A 150 -9.29 23.13 14.36
C ILE A 150 -9.28 23.67 15.80
N GLU A 151 -9.40 22.79 16.81
CA GLU A 151 -9.50 23.12 18.23
C GLU A 151 -8.18 23.03 18.99
N SER A 152 -7.10 22.54 18.36
CA SER A 152 -5.80 22.50 19.01
C SER A 152 -5.01 23.78 18.72
N ASN A 153 -4.66 24.50 19.77
CA ASN A 153 -3.74 25.65 19.69
C ASN A 153 -2.29 25.24 19.33
N GLU A 154 -2.04 23.95 19.02
CA GLU A 154 -0.71 23.43 18.77
C GLU A 154 -0.19 23.79 17.37
N ALA A 155 -1.05 23.98 16.38
CA ALA A 155 -0.66 24.41 15.03
C ALA A 155 -1.00 25.88 14.81
N LYS A 156 0.00 26.69 14.51
CA LYS A 156 -0.21 28.11 14.11
C LYS A 156 -1.09 28.26 12.88
N ASP A 157 -1.10 27.27 11.98
CA ASP A 157 -1.92 27.21 10.78
C ASP A 157 -2.45 25.78 10.57
N PRO A 158 -3.74 25.50 10.79
CA PRO A 158 -4.32 24.16 10.62
C PRO A 158 -4.58 23.78 9.15
N ILE A 159 -4.25 24.65 8.20
CA ILE A 159 -4.61 24.50 6.80
C ILE A 159 -3.54 23.70 6.04
N TYR A 160 -3.97 22.61 5.41
CA TYR A 160 -3.24 21.87 4.39
C TYR A 160 -3.75 22.30 3.00
N PHE A 161 -2.84 22.42 2.05
CA PHE A 161 -3.18 22.70 0.66
C PHE A 161 -2.41 21.77 -0.27
N GLN A 162 -3.09 21.28 -1.32
CA GLN A 162 -2.48 20.48 -2.37
C GLN A 162 -3.14 20.82 -3.72
N THR A 163 -2.33 20.98 -4.74
CA THR A 163 -2.79 20.98 -6.14
C THR A 163 -1.94 20.02 -6.95
N ARG A 164 -2.57 19.34 -7.89
CA ARG A 164 -1.95 18.34 -8.73
C ARG A 164 -2.54 18.40 -10.13
N TYR A 165 -1.67 18.35 -11.11
CA TYR A 165 -2.05 18.17 -12.51
C TYR A 165 -1.38 16.91 -13.04
N ARG A 166 -2.13 16.07 -13.77
CA ARG A 166 -1.66 14.88 -14.45
C ARG A 166 -2.13 14.88 -15.88
N PHE A 167 -1.22 14.55 -16.77
CA PHE A 167 -1.43 14.26 -18.18
C PHE A 167 -1.14 12.79 -18.42
N ASP A 168 -2.02 12.10 -19.15
CA ASP A 168 -1.80 10.71 -19.55
C ASP A 168 -2.25 10.52 -21.00
N MET A 169 -1.38 9.94 -21.80
CA MET A 169 -1.67 9.54 -23.17
C MET A 169 -1.42 8.04 -23.29
N GLN A 170 -2.46 7.24 -23.06
CA GLN A 170 -2.46 5.77 -23.18
C GLN A 170 -1.31 5.09 -22.40
N ARG A 171 -0.92 5.64 -21.27
CA ARG A 171 0.23 5.17 -20.48
C ARG A 171 1.58 5.15 -21.22
N ARG A 172 1.62 5.60 -22.50
CA ARG A 172 2.86 5.81 -23.26
C ARG A 172 3.57 7.09 -22.86
N ILE A 173 2.81 8.14 -22.59
CA ILE A 173 3.34 9.40 -22.03
C ILE A 173 2.50 9.73 -20.81
N THR A 174 3.11 9.71 -19.64
CA THR A 174 2.50 10.14 -18.38
C THR A 174 3.36 11.24 -17.81
N ALA A 175 2.77 12.39 -17.50
CA ALA A 175 3.47 13.52 -16.89
C ALA A 175 2.62 14.17 -15.81
N GLY A 176 3.23 14.78 -14.82
CA GLY A 176 2.49 15.48 -13.80
C GLY A 176 3.33 16.45 -12.99
N VAL A 177 2.61 17.37 -12.34
CA VAL A 177 3.19 18.30 -11.39
C VAL A 177 2.30 18.35 -10.15
N GLN A 178 2.92 18.52 -9.00
CA GLN A 178 2.25 18.60 -7.71
C GLN A 178 2.87 19.68 -6.86
N LEU A 179 2.02 20.38 -6.13
CA LEU A 179 2.36 21.36 -5.14
C LEU A 179 1.63 21.05 -3.84
N ARG A 180 2.30 21.05 -2.71
CA ARG A 180 1.74 20.74 -1.40
C ARG A 180 2.29 21.66 -0.33
N ARG A 181 1.43 22.16 0.55
CA ARG A 181 1.79 22.82 1.80
C ARG A 181 1.30 21.96 2.97
N PRO A 182 2.19 21.43 3.80
CA PRO A 182 1.81 20.64 4.97
C PRO A 182 1.10 21.51 6.04
N VAL A 183 0.36 20.86 6.94
CA VAL A 183 -0.26 21.52 8.10
C VAL A 183 0.82 22.17 8.97
N GLY A 184 0.59 23.41 9.40
CA GLY A 184 1.56 24.18 10.17
C GLY A 184 2.75 24.72 9.38
N GLY A 185 2.81 24.44 8.07
CA GLY A 185 3.89 24.88 7.20
C GLY A 185 3.77 26.36 6.82
N GLU A 186 4.90 27.05 6.74
CA GLU A 186 5.01 28.39 6.15
C GLU A 186 5.17 28.31 4.63
N ALA A 187 5.23 29.44 3.94
CA ALA A 187 5.46 29.48 2.49
C ALA A 187 6.79 28.84 2.06
N LYS A 188 7.81 28.86 2.93
CA LYS A 188 9.11 28.21 2.69
C LYS A 188 9.04 26.66 2.75
N ASP A 189 8.01 26.09 3.40
CA ASP A 189 7.82 24.66 3.56
C ASP A 189 7.02 24.05 2.41
N LEU A 190 6.81 24.83 1.34
CA LEU A 190 6.13 24.42 0.14
C LEU A 190 6.90 23.28 -0.54
N GLN A 191 6.27 22.14 -0.68
CA GLN A 191 6.80 20.96 -1.36
C GLN A 191 6.28 20.94 -2.80
N TYR A 192 7.16 20.66 -3.73
CA TYR A 192 6.80 20.55 -5.14
C TYR A 192 7.50 19.35 -5.78
N GLY A 193 6.88 18.80 -6.79
CA GLY A 193 7.41 17.70 -7.56
C GLY A 193 6.85 17.70 -8.97
N ALA A 194 7.64 17.16 -9.88
CA ALA A 194 7.25 16.94 -11.26
C ALA A 194 7.80 15.59 -11.72
N TYR A 195 7.10 14.95 -12.64
CA TYR A 195 7.54 13.71 -13.24
C TYR A 195 7.10 13.61 -14.69
N ILE A 196 7.88 12.87 -15.46
CA ILE A 196 7.50 12.41 -16.79
C ILE A 196 7.96 10.97 -16.95
N GLN A 197 7.11 10.16 -17.56
CA GLN A 197 7.41 8.80 -18.01
C GLN A 197 7.02 8.66 -19.46
N LEU A 198 7.93 8.09 -20.24
CA LEU A 198 7.75 7.74 -21.65
C LEU A 198 7.95 6.24 -21.79
N ARG A 199 7.04 5.55 -22.50
CA ARG A 199 7.11 4.11 -22.75
C ARG A 199 7.06 3.83 -24.24
N ASP A 200 7.94 2.94 -24.68
CA ASP A 200 7.98 2.39 -26.05
C ASP A 200 7.95 3.48 -27.14
N ILE A 201 8.69 4.57 -26.90
CA ILE A 201 8.74 5.74 -27.81
C ILE A 201 9.71 5.56 -28.97
N ALA A 202 10.67 4.64 -28.85
CA ALA A 202 11.65 4.31 -29.88
C ALA A 202 12.02 2.82 -29.81
N PRO A 203 12.53 2.21 -30.88
CA PRO A 203 13.00 0.84 -30.85
C PRO A 203 14.01 0.63 -29.71
N HIS A 204 13.82 -0.44 -28.97
CA HIS A 204 14.61 -0.81 -27.79
C HIS A 204 14.54 0.16 -26.61
N LEU A 205 13.95 1.34 -26.71
CA LEU A 205 13.78 2.28 -25.60
C LEU A 205 12.42 2.04 -24.92
N HIS A 206 12.42 1.12 -23.96
CA HIS A 206 11.19 0.67 -23.29
C HIS A 206 10.64 1.72 -22.33
N THR A 207 11.47 2.27 -21.43
CA THR A 207 11.01 3.24 -20.44
C THR A 207 12.04 4.34 -20.25
N VAL A 208 11.57 5.58 -20.18
CA VAL A 208 12.36 6.74 -19.72
C VAL A 208 11.56 7.43 -18.63
N VAL A 209 12.20 7.74 -17.54
CA VAL A 209 11.62 8.51 -16.44
C VAL A 209 12.50 9.70 -16.10
N ALA A 210 11.88 10.84 -15.77
CA ALA A 210 12.60 12.01 -15.27
C ALA A 210 11.75 12.78 -14.24
N GLY A 211 12.41 13.47 -13.32
CA GLY A 211 11.82 14.13 -12.17
C GLY A 211 11.67 13.16 -10.99
N ASN A 212 10.48 13.07 -10.41
CA ASN A 212 10.19 12.11 -9.35
C ASN A 212 9.91 10.72 -9.94
N PHE A 213 10.65 9.71 -9.50
CA PHE A 213 10.49 8.35 -10.00
C PHE A 213 10.79 7.32 -8.90
N GLN A 214 10.49 6.07 -9.16
CA GLN A 214 10.83 4.91 -8.33
C GLN A 214 11.49 3.83 -9.17
N ALA A 215 12.30 3.02 -8.52
CA ALA A 215 12.95 1.86 -9.10
C ALA A 215 12.66 0.62 -8.24
N SER A 216 12.30 -0.50 -8.88
CA SER A 216 11.98 -1.74 -8.20
C SER A 216 12.57 -2.92 -8.96
N PHE A 217 13.52 -3.62 -8.35
CA PHE A 217 14.18 -4.77 -8.93
C PHE A 217 14.30 -5.90 -7.90
N GLY A 218 14.23 -7.15 -8.36
CA GLY A 218 14.33 -8.33 -7.52
C GLY A 218 13.25 -8.40 -6.43
N GLN A 219 13.65 -8.79 -5.24
CA GLN A 219 12.80 -8.84 -4.03
C GLN A 219 12.93 -7.59 -3.16
N GLY A 220 13.63 -6.57 -3.65
CA GLY A 220 13.77 -5.28 -2.98
C GLY A 220 14.94 -5.18 -2.00
N LEU A 221 15.96 -6.03 -2.08
CA LEU A 221 17.16 -5.88 -1.26
C LEU A 221 18.01 -4.69 -1.71
N VAL A 222 18.05 -4.38 -3.02
CA VAL A 222 18.80 -3.25 -3.58
C VAL A 222 17.88 -2.06 -3.84
N PHE A 223 16.83 -2.23 -4.63
CA PHE A 223 15.81 -1.21 -4.92
C PHE A 223 14.42 -1.76 -4.65
N ALA A 224 13.69 -1.11 -3.78
CA ALA A 224 12.33 -1.48 -3.46
C ALA A 224 11.31 -0.43 -3.92
N PRO A 225 10.09 -0.84 -4.33
CA PRO A 225 9.02 0.09 -4.65
C PRO A 225 8.57 0.82 -3.38
N VAL A 226 7.95 1.98 -3.56
CA VAL A 226 7.40 2.74 -2.45
C VAL A 226 6.19 2.00 -1.85
N PHE A 227 5.25 1.54 -2.69
CA PHE A 227 4.16 0.70 -2.21
C PHE A 227 4.60 -0.77 -2.10
N ARG A 228 4.36 -1.37 -0.93
CA ARG A 228 4.87 -2.70 -0.55
C ARG A 228 3.79 -3.53 0.10
N THR A 229 3.77 -4.82 -0.22
CA THR A 229 2.92 -5.80 0.45
C THR A 229 3.76 -6.59 1.45
N GLY A 230 3.63 -6.30 2.74
CA GLY A 230 4.27 -7.07 3.81
C GLY A 230 3.35 -8.16 4.36
N LYS A 231 3.37 -8.34 5.68
CA LYS A 231 2.43 -9.22 6.39
C LYS A 231 1.03 -8.65 6.32
N SER A 232 0.18 -9.23 5.47
CA SER A 232 -1.13 -8.71 5.12
C SER A 232 -2.12 -9.84 4.87
N SER A 233 -3.35 -9.52 4.50
CA SER A 233 -4.34 -10.49 4.04
C SER A 233 -4.03 -11.08 2.67
N TYR A 234 -3.04 -10.53 1.96
CA TYR A 234 -2.51 -11.12 0.71
C TYR A 234 -1.35 -12.06 1.04
N VAL A 235 -1.66 -13.13 1.79
CA VAL A 235 -0.64 -14.01 2.40
C VAL A 235 0.27 -14.71 1.41
N THR A 236 -0.21 -14.99 0.20
CA THR A 236 0.56 -15.65 -0.86
C THR A 236 1.23 -14.66 -1.82
N SER A 237 0.91 -13.37 -1.74
CA SER A 237 1.55 -12.31 -2.53
C SER A 237 2.82 -11.74 -1.87
N VAL A 238 3.23 -12.30 -0.75
CA VAL A 238 4.52 -11.97 -0.10
C VAL A 238 5.66 -12.32 -1.05
N GLY A 239 6.61 -11.40 -1.20
CA GLY A 239 7.63 -11.47 -2.23
C GLY A 239 7.23 -10.56 -3.40
N GLN A 240 8.11 -9.62 -3.70
CA GLN A 240 7.76 -8.55 -4.65
C GLN A 240 7.85 -9.01 -6.10
N GLN A 241 7.09 -8.33 -6.95
CA GLN A 241 7.34 -8.32 -8.38
C GLN A 241 8.16 -7.07 -8.72
N SER A 242 9.16 -7.26 -9.56
CA SER A 242 9.98 -6.16 -10.09
C SER A 242 9.18 -5.39 -11.12
N ASN A 243 8.95 -4.10 -10.88
CA ASN A 243 8.20 -3.21 -11.77
C ASN A 243 9.11 -2.27 -12.57
N GLY A 244 10.45 -2.43 -12.47
CA GLY A 244 11.42 -1.61 -13.17
C GLY A 244 11.40 -0.14 -12.74
N LEU A 245 11.61 0.75 -13.71
CA LEU A 245 11.55 2.20 -13.51
C LEU A 245 10.13 2.72 -13.76
N ARG A 246 9.60 3.54 -12.84
CA ARG A 246 8.28 4.15 -12.95
C ARG A 246 8.27 5.57 -12.40
N TYR A 247 7.36 6.43 -12.89
CA TYR A 247 7.12 7.72 -12.25
C TYR A 247 6.63 7.56 -10.80
N TYR A 248 6.91 8.56 -9.99
CA TYR A 248 6.42 8.67 -8.63
C TYR A 248 5.65 9.98 -8.46
N SER A 249 4.38 9.88 -8.10
CA SER A 249 3.46 11.01 -8.16
C SER A 249 3.42 11.85 -6.89
N SER A 250 3.92 11.35 -5.76
CA SER A 250 3.91 12.06 -4.49
C SER A 250 5.14 12.97 -4.28
N VAL A 251 5.04 13.88 -3.33
CA VAL A 251 6.11 14.79 -2.91
C VAL A 251 6.52 14.56 -1.45
N ASP A 252 6.27 13.36 -0.91
CA ASP A 252 6.57 12.99 0.48
C ASP A 252 8.06 12.74 0.76
N GLY A 253 8.89 12.70 -0.29
CA GLY A 253 10.34 12.46 -0.19
C GLY A 253 10.76 11.00 -0.27
N GLU A 254 9.83 10.05 -0.38
CA GLU A 254 10.14 8.61 -0.49
C GLU A 254 10.71 8.25 -1.87
N GLY A 255 10.26 8.91 -2.94
CA GLY A 255 10.74 8.67 -4.31
C GLY A 255 12.18 9.13 -4.55
N LEU A 256 12.73 8.68 -5.68
CA LEU A 256 13.98 9.15 -6.27
C LEU A 256 13.72 10.44 -7.05
N HIS A 257 14.75 11.28 -7.20
CA HIS A 257 14.64 12.55 -7.93
C HIS A 257 15.78 12.69 -8.93
N GLY A 258 15.49 12.59 -10.22
CA GLY A 258 16.53 12.57 -11.26
C GLY A 258 16.02 12.01 -12.58
N ALA A 259 16.70 11.01 -13.13
CA ALA A 259 16.30 10.35 -14.38
C ALA A 259 16.77 8.90 -14.44
N GLY A 260 16.09 8.12 -15.27
CA GLY A 260 16.48 6.75 -15.57
C GLY A 260 15.89 6.28 -16.90
N ALA A 261 16.48 5.25 -17.47
CA ALA A 261 16.01 4.63 -18.69
C ALA A 261 16.19 3.12 -18.67
N THR A 262 15.31 2.42 -19.34
CA THR A 262 15.37 0.97 -19.58
C THR A 262 15.41 0.72 -21.08
N LEU A 263 16.43 0.01 -21.53
CA LEU A 263 16.54 -0.54 -22.88
C LEU A 263 16.07 -1.98 -22.87
N ARG A 264 15.27 -2.37 -23.88
CA ARG A 264 14.70 -3.70 -24.02
C ARG A 264 15.04 -4.31 -25.37
N TRP A 265 15.52 -5.54 -25.34
CA TRP A 265 15.70 -6.38 -26.52
C TRP A 265 14.85 -7.64 -26.39
N GLU A 266 13.97 -7.84 -27.35
CA GLU A 266 13.12 -9.02 -27.46
C GLU A 266 13.54 -9.80 -28.72
N TRP A 267 14.17 -10.96 -28.52
CA TRP A 267 14.55 -11.83 -29.65
C TRP A 267 13.36 -12.67 -30.13
N ASN A 268 12.44 -12.94 -29.22
CA ASN A 268 11.17 -13.61 -29.50
C ASN A 268 10.22 -13.40 -28.29
N LYS A 269 8.98 -13.85 -28.37
CA LYS A 269 7.97 -13.72 -27.28
C LYS A 269 8.42 -14.32 -25.93
N ILE A 270 9.43 -15.19 -25.92
CA ILE A 270 9.87 -15.94 -24.73
C ILE A 270 11.24 -15.55 -24.20
N THR A 271 12.00 -14.69 -24.94
CA THR A 271 13.36 -14.29 -24.52
C THR A 271 13.51 -12.80 -24.61
N ARG A 272 13.79 -12.17 -23.49
CA ARG A 272 13.90 -10.72 -23.31
C ARG A 272 15.11 -10.36 -22.45
N LEU A 273 15.78 -9.28 -22.79
CA LEU A 273 16.82 -8.64 -21.98
C LEU A 273 16.44 -7.18 -21.77
N ASP A 274 16.35 -6.78 -20.51
CA ASP A 274 16.17 -5.40 -20.10
C ASP A 274 17.46 -4.90 -19.41
N VAL A 275 17.92 -3.71 -19.80
CA VAL A 275 19.06 -3.03 -19.17
C VAL A 275 18.59 -1.66 -18.72
N SER A 276 18.65 -1.42 -17.42
CA SER A 276 18.21 -0.18 -16.79
C SER A 276 19.39 0.57 -16.19
N ALA A 277 19.40 1.89 -16.32
CA ALA A 277 20.33 2.77 -15.64
C ALA A 277 19.57 3.97 -15.05
N LEU A 278 20.00 4.43 -13.90
CA LEU A 278 19.37 5.56 -13.22
C LEU A 278 20.39 6.43 -12.47
N TYR A 279 20.03 7.70 -12.33
CA TYR A 279 20.71 8.65 -11.47
C TYR A 279 19.67 9.43 -10.68
N SER A 280 19.92 9.63 -9.38
CA SER A 280 19.09 10.45 -8.52
C SER A 280 19.95 11.37 -7.66
N MET A 281 19.47 12.58 -7.42
CA MET A 281 20.06 13.54 -6.52
C MET A 281 18.97 14.19 -5.69
N LYS A 282 19.03 14.02 -4.36
CA LYS A 282 18.08 14.65 -3.45
C LYS A 282 18.77 15.17 -2.19
N ARG A 283 18.15 16.13 -1.51
CA ARG A 283 18.60 16.58 -0.21
C ARG A 283 18.35 15.49 0.84
N TYR A 284 19.39 15.11 1.56
CA TYR A 284 19.29 14.20 2.71
C TYR A 284 18.87 14.97 3.98
N ASN A 285 19.48 16.16 4.18
CA ASN A 285 19.15 17.14 5.22
C ASN A 285 19.54 18.54 4.73
N ASP A 286 19.50 19.55 5.60
CA ASP A 286 19.76 20.94 5.21
C ASP A 286 21.12 21.19 4.57
N SER A 287 22.14 20.37 4.87
CA SER A 287 23.53 20.55 4.43
C SER A 287 24.07 19.44 3.54
N VAL A 288 23.44 18.25 3.53
CA VAL A 288 23.97 17.06 2.85
C VAL A 288 23.08 16.68 1.65
N TRP A 289 23.71 16.50 0.50
CA TRP A 289 23.10 15.94 -0.69
C TRP A 289 23.41 14.45 -0.81
N HIS A 290 22.42 13.69 -1.25
CA HIS A 290 22.54 12.28 -1.57
C HIS A 290 22.46 12.11 -3.09
N HIS A 291 23.53 11.60 -3.67
CA HIS A 291 23.62 11.17 -5.06
C HIS A 291 23.53 9.65 -5.12
N LEU A 292 22.81 9.14 -6.09
CA LEU A 292 22.62 7.73 -6.33
C LEU A 292 22.85 7.43 -7.80
N VAL A 293 23.71 6.46 -8.07
CA VAL A 293 23.86 5.83 -9.38
C VAL A 293 23.39 4.39 -9.27
N GLY A 294 22.55 3.96 -10.19
CA GLY A 294 22.01 2.58 -10.17
C GLY A 294 21.94 1.97 -11.55
N ALA A 295 22.06 0.65 -11.59
CA ALA A 295 21.92 -0.15 -12.80
C ALA A 295 21.28 -1.49 -12.49
N ASN A 296 20.52 -2.01 -13.47
CA ASN A 296 19.95 -3.36 -13.40
C ASN A 296 20.02 -4.01 -14.78
N ILE A 297 20.29 -5.32 -14.80
CA ILE A 297 20.19 -6.17 -15.97
C ILE A 297 19.20 -7.28 -15.63
N THR A 298 18.12 -7.40 -16.37
CA THR A 298 17.08 -8.45 -16.24
C THR A 298 17.06 -9.30 -17.49
N PHE A 299 17.36 -10.57 -17.36
CA PHE A 299 17.23 -11.57 -18.42
C PHE A 299 16.05 -12.48 -18.14
N ARG A 300 15.11 -12.58 -19.09
CA ARG A 300 13.98 -13.51 -19.04
C ARG A 300 14.06 -14.51 -20.20
N HIS A 301 13.90 -15.77 -19.85
CA HIS A 301 13.74 -16.84 -20.84
C HIS A 301 12.68 -17.84 -20.38
N LYS A 302 11.54 -17.86 -21.08
CA LYS A 302 10.36 -18.64 -20.69
C LYS A 302 9.94 -18.27 -19.25
N GLN A 303 9.99 -19.24 -18.35
CA GLN A 303 9.62 -19.13 -16.95
C GLN A 303 10.76 -18.66 -16.04
N LEU A 304 11.99 -18.53 -16.56
CA LEU A 304 13.15 -18.12 -15.81
C LEU A 304 13.40 -16.62 -15.91
N GLU A 305 13.59 -15.95 -14.80
CA GLU A 305 14.06 -14.57 -14.71
C GLU A 305 15.31 -14.52 -13.84
N LEU A 306 16.35 -13.87 -14.35
CA LEU A 306 17.60 -13.58 -13.62
C LEU A 306 17.85 -12.09 -13.64
N GLN A 307 18.25 -11.52 -12.51
CA GLN A 307 18.56 -10.10 -12.42
C GLN A 307 19.90 -9.89 -11.71
N LEU A 308 20.63 -8.87 -12.18
CA LEU A 308 21.79 -8.32 -11.50
C LEU A 308 21.54 -6.83 -11.29
N THR A 309 21.68 -6.38 -10.05
CA THR A 309 21.41 -4.99 -9.65
C THR A 309 22.60 -4.41 -8.91
N ALA A 310 22.95 -3.17 -9.23
CA ALA A 310 24.01 -2.44 -8.56
C ALA A 310 23.55 -1.02 -8.21
N ALA A 311 23.98 -0.52 -7.08
CA ALA A 311 23.73 0.85 -6.63
C ALA A 311 24.97 1.40 -5.92
N GLU A 312 25.28 2.67 -6.15
CA GLU A 312 26.27 3.44 -5.40
C GLU A 312 25.58 4.65 -4.79
N ASN A 313 25.55 4.69 -3.47
CA ASN A 313 25.09 5.81 -2.66
C ASN A 313 26.28 6.71 -2.32
N ILE A 314 26.18 8.00 -2.63
CA ILE A 314 27.23 8.99 -2.41
C ILE A 314 26.63 10.20 -1.69
N TRP A 315 27.09 10.48 -0.49
CA TRP A 315 26.68 11.68 0.24
C TRP A 315 27.74 12.76 0.11
N SER A 316 27.34 14.01 -0.05
CA SER A 316 28.26 15.16 -0.17
C SER A 316 29.11 15.37 1.08
N ASP A 317 28.62 14.91 2.24
CA ASP A 317 29.33 14.85 3.50
C ASP A 317 29.01 13.58 4.27
N SER A 318 29.85 13.20 5.23
CA SER A 318 29.65 11.99 6.03
C SER A 318 28.34 12.06 6.83
N ILE A 319 27.51 11.05 6.68
CA ILE A 319 26.29 10.91 7.48
C ILE A 319 26.58 10.17 8.79
N HIS A 320 25.99 10.66 9.86
CA HIS A 320 26.18 10.11 11.19
C HIS A 320 24.80 9.90 11.84
N PRO A 321 24.28 8.65 11.93
CA PRO A 321 23.09 8.37 12.72
C PRO A 321 23.27 8.79 14.17
N TYR A 322 22.17 9.10 14.86
CA TYR A 322 22.19 9.56 16.25
C TYR A 322 23.04 8.63 17.14
N ARG A 323 24.12 9.15 17.74
CA ARG A 323 25.18 8.36 18.39
C ARG A 323 24.74 7.65 19.69
N ASN A 324 23.77 8.21 20.41
CA ASN A 324 23.38 7.71 21.72
C ASN A 324 22.38 6.55 21.68
N ALA A 325 21.97 6.10 20.50
CA ALA A 325 21.01 5.02 20.37
C ALA A 325 21.71 3.68 20.13
N LYS A 326 21.49 2.71 21.02
CA LYS A 326 22.08 1.37 20.91
C LYS A 326 21.63 0.62 19.66
N TYR A 327 20.38 0.84 19.22
CA TYR A 327 19.75 0.15 18.10
C TYR A 327 20.35 0.51 16.73
N ASN A 328 21.02 1.67 16.61
CA ASN A 328 21.61 2.12 15.35
C ASN A 328 23.12 1.87 15.25
N ARG A 329 23.67 1.06 16.16
CA ARG A 329 25.11 0.76 16.24
C ARG A 329 25.69 0.28 14.91
N HIS A 330 24.93 -0.49 14.14
CA HIS A 330 25.36 -1.09 12.88
C HIS A 330 24.83 -0.37 11.65
N TYR A 331 24.16 0.79 11.81
CA TYR A 331 23.71 1.58 10.68
C TYR A 331 24.91 2.18 9.95
N PHE A 332 24.71 2.36 8.65
CA PHE A 332 25.76 2.98 7.81
C PHE A 332 26.18 4.35 8.35
N ARG A 333 27.47 4.60 8.32
CA ARG A 333 28.13 5.88 8.61
C ARG A 333 29.19 6.12 7.57
N GLY A 334 29.32 7.35 7.09
CA GLY A 334 30.30 7.69 6.06
C GLY A 334 29.68 8.38 4.85
N ARG A 335 30.41 8.41 3.75
CA ARG A 335 30.04 9.13 2.52
C ARG A 335 29.65 8.22 1.37
N ASN A 336 30.20 7.02 1.27
CA ASN A 336 30.05 6.16 0.11
C ASN A 336 29.64 4.74 0.53
N GLN A 337 28.65 4.19 -0.15
CA GLN A 337 28.16 2.84 0.06
C GLN A 337 27.80 2.18 -1.26
N ALA A 338 28.47 1.09 -1.59
CA ALA A 338 28.10 0.23 -2.72
C ALA A 338 27.12 -0.86 -2.27
N VAL A 339 26.15 -1.16 -3.12
CA VAL A 339 25.17 -2.23 -2.94
C VAL A 339 25.09 -3.05 -4.21
N LEU A 340 25.27 -4.36 -4.09
CA LEU A 340 25.18 -5.29 -5.21
C LEU A 340 24.16 -6.39 -4.88
N GLY A 341 23.35 -6.78 -5.86
CA GLY A 341 22.35 -7.82 -5.70
C GLY A 341 22.23 -8.71 -6.93
N ALA A 342 21.87 -9.96 -6.69
CA ALA A 342 21.50 -10.92 -7.71
C ALA A 342 20.19 -11.57 -7.33
N SER A 343 19.22 -11.59 -8.23
CA SER A 343 17.92 -12.22 -7.99
C SER A 343 17.59 -13.26 -9.06
N PHE A 344 16.75 -14.17 -8.65
CA PHE A 344 16.30 -15.31 -9.42
C PHE A 344 14.80 -15.49 -9.19
N ARG A 345 14.05 -15.78 -10.26
CA ARG A 345 12.68 -16.24 -10.21
C ARG A 345 12.47 -17.34 -11.25
N TYR A 346 11.78 -18.40 -10.85
CA TYR A 346 11.38 -19.48 -11.74
C TYR A 346 9.91 -19.81 -11.50
N HIS A 347 9.09 -19.63 -12.54
CA HIS A 347 7.67 -19.95 -12.50
C HIS A 347 7.40 -21.31 -13.16
N HIS A 348 6.56 -22.12 -12.52
CA HIS A 348 6.04 -23.37 -13.06
C HIS A 348 4.55 -23.50 -12.68
N ALA A 349 3.77 -24.24 -13.45
CA ALA A 349 2.32 -24.38 -13.27
C ALA A 349 1.89 -24.73 -11.83
N TRP A 350 2.70 -25.40 -11.05
CA TRP A 350 2.39 -25.82 -9.68
C TRP A 350 3.30 -25.21 -8.61
N PHE A 351 4.30 -24.42 -8.97
CA PHE A 351 5.13 -23.65 -8.03
C PHE A 351 5.78 -22.42 -8.66
N ASP A 352 6.09 -21.45 -7.84
CA ASP A 352 6.86 -20.25 -8.17
C ASP A 352 7.95 -20.06 -7.12
N ALA A 353 9.21 -20.19 -7.52
CA ALA A 353 10.37 -20.06 -6.65
C ALA A 353 11.10 -18.74 -6.94
N PHE A 354 11.53 -18.03 -5.90
CA PHE A 354 12.25 -16.78 -6.01
C PHE A 354 13.30 -16.65 -4.92
N ALA A 355 14.38 -15.95 -5.24
CA ALA A 355 15.41 -15.59 -4.29
C ALA A 355 16.11 -14.29 -4.69
N GLU A 356 16.66 -13.58 -3.72
CA GLU A 356 17.61 -12.49 -3.91
C GLU A 356 18.70 -12.57 -2.87
N LEU A 357 19.93 -12.37 -3.30
CA LEU A 357 21.12 -12.21 -2.48
C LEU A 357 21.66 -10.82 -2.72
N ALA A 358 22.01 -10.08 -1.66
CA ALA A 358 22.62 -8.77 -1.79
C ALA A 358 23.74 -8.58 -0.78
N THR A 359 24.66 -7.71 -1.13
CA THR A 359 25.74 -7.29 -0.25
C THR A 359 25.86 -5.76 -0.26
N THR A 360 26.15 -5.21 0.91
CA THR A 360 26.52 -3.80 1.07
C THR A 360 28.00 -3.72 1.42
N GLN A 361 28.73 -2.84 0.74
CA GLN A 361 30.11 -2.48 1.10
C GLN A 361 30.12 -1.05 1.59
N ASN A 362 30.49 -0.87 2.84
CA ASN A 362 30.64 0.43 3.47
C ASN A 362 32.11 0.80 3.43
N HIS A 363 32.46 1.90 2.74
CA HIS A 363 33.87 2.30 2.56
C HIS A 363 34.47 2.93 3.81
N GLU A 364 33.66 3.58 4.64
CA GLU A 364 34.06 4.22 5.88
C GLU A 364 33.09 3.81 7.00
N ILE A 365 33.63 3.47 8.17
CA ILE A 365 32.82 3.10 9.32
C ILE A 365 33.34 3.76 10.58
N GLU A 366 32.44 4.32 11.36
CA GLU A 366 32.70 4.69 12.76
C GLU A 366 32.52 3.45 13.65
N GLN A 367 33.56 3.02 14.29
CA GLN A 367 33.49 1.95 15.31
C GLN A 367 33.60 2.52 16.71
N ILE A 368 32.91 1.87 17.66
CA ILE A 368 33.08 2.14 19.08
C ILE A 368 34.29 1.33 19.57
N THR A 369 35.39 1.99 19.81
CA THR A 369 36.60 1.42 20.44
C THR A 369 36.80 2.10 21.80
N ASN A 370 36.80 1.33 22.88
CA ASN A 370 37.00 1.86 24.25
C ASN A 370 36.04 3.03 24.59
N ASP A 371 34.76 2.85 24.34
CA ASP A 371 33.70 3.86 24.55
C ASP A 371 33.85 5.16 23.75
N LYS A 372 34.75 5.19 22.78
CA LYS A 372 34.93 6.32 21.85
C LYS A 372 34.63 5.92 20.42
N TRP A 373 33.98 6.80 19.69
CA TRP A 373 33.78 6.66 18.26
C TRP A 373 35.07 6.94 17.51
N GLN A 374 35.52 5.99 16.71
CA GLN A 374 36.67 6.11 15.83
C GLN A 374 36.29 5.75 14.41
N MET A 375 36.73 6.57 13.44
CA MET A 375 36.59 6.24 12.02
C MET A 375 37.61 5.16 11.67
N THR A 376 37.16 4.09 11.06
CA THR A 376 38.06 3.05 10.51
C THR A 376 37.83 2.98 9.00
N ASN A 377 38.89 2.99 8.23
CA ASN A 377 38.85 2.85 6.76
C ASN A 377 38.80 1.37 6.33
N SER A 378 38.51 0.44 7.22
CA SER A 378 38.33 -0.97 6.83
C SER A 378 36.95 -1.19 6.28
N PRO A 379 36.80 -1.70 5.04
CA PRO A 379 35.50 -1.96 4.45
C PRO A 379 34.77 -3.04 5.26
N HIS A 380 33.52 -2.75 5.62
CA HIS A 380 32.65 -3.73 6.25
C HIS A 380 31.62 -4.19 5.23
N TRP A 381 31.41 -5.51 5.22
CA TRP A 381 30.46 -6.16 4.35
C TRP A 381 29.20 -6.52 5.12
N GLY A 382 28.05 -6.11 4.59
CA GLY A 382 26.75 -6.57 5.02
C GLY A 382 26.19 -7.56 4.00
N PHE A 383 25.46 -8.57 4.46
CA PHE A 383 24.85 -9.61 3.62
C PHE A 383 23.37 -9.70 3.91
N GLY A 384 22.56 -9.68 2.84
CA GLY A 384 21.12 -9.91 2.89
C GLY A 384 20.72 -11.02 1.96
N THR A 385 19.78 -11.86 2.38
CA THR A 385 19.17 -12.89 1.54
C THR A 385 17.70 -13.01 1.85
N ILE A 386 16.91 -13.26 0.82
CA ILE A 386 15.52 -13.65 0.89
C ILE A 386 15.29 -14.73 -0.15
N ALA A 387 14.61 -15.81 0.23
CA ALA A 387 14.25 -16.89 -0.67
C ALA A 387 12.89 -17.44 -0.30
N GLY A 388 12.06 -17.74 -1.29
CA GLY A 388 10.72 -18.26 -1.08
C GLY A 388 10.26 -19.16 -2.20
N CYS A 389 9.25 -19.96 -1.89
CA CYS A 389 8.58 -20.79 -2.86
C CYS A 389 7.08 -20.80 -2.58
N ARG A 390 6.28 -20.57 -3.61
CA ARG A 390 4.82 -20.73 -3.60
C ARG A 390 4.49 -22.06 -4.26
N PHE A 391 3.58 -22.80 -3.67
CA PHE A 391 3.08 -24.08 -4.17
C PHE A 391 1.59 -24.00 -4.43
N TYR A 392 1.17 -24.54 -5.55
CA TYR A 392 -0.22 -24.60 -6.01
C TYR A 392 -0.63 -26.07 -6.18
N PRO A 393 -0.85 -26.81 -5.07
CA PRO A 393 -1.07 -28.26 -5.11
C PRO A 393 -2.36 -28.66 -5.82
N THR A 394 -3.34 -27.78 -5.85
CA THR A 394 -4.61 -27.93 -6.56
C THR A 394 -5.24 -26.56 -6.78
N SER A 395 -6.18 -26.44 -7.72
CA SER A 395 -6.96 -25.21 -7.95
C SER A 395 -7.58 -24.71 -6.64
N GLY A 396 -7.40 -23.41 -6.35
CA GLY A 396 -7.91 -22.75 -5.16
C GLY A 396 -7.18 -23.12 -3.85
N VAL A 397 -5.98 -23.66 -3.92
CA VAL A 397 -5.08 -23.86 -2.76
C VAL A 397 -3.70 -23.33 -3.09
N SER A 398 -3.24 -22.36 -2.33
CA SER A 398 -1.91 -21.76 -2.46
C SER A 398 -1.19 -21.82 -1.12
N LEU A 399 0.06 -22.21 -1.14
CA LEU A 399 0.95 -22.28 0.02
C LEU A 399 2.19 -21.44 -0.29
N ILE A 400 2.77 -20.80 0.72
CA ILE A 400 4.06 -20.11 0.59
C ILE A 400 4.97 -20.44 1.76
N ALA A 401 6.23 -20.65 1.47
CA ALA A 401 7.31 -20.68 2.45
C ALA A 401 8.38 -19.67 2.06
N LEU A 402 8.83 -18.86 3.01
CA LEU A 402 9.84 -17.84 2.79
C LEU A 402 10.82 -17.81 3.95
N TYR A 403 12.09 -17.70 3.63
CA TYR A 403 13.19 -17.49 4.58
C TYR A 403 13.90 -16.18 4.28
N ARG A 404 14.32 -15.48 5.32
CA ARG A 404 15.10 -14.24 5.21
C ARG A 404 16.22 -14.18 6.25
N TYR A 405 17.35 -13.62 5.84
CA TYR A 405 18.47 -13.32 6.70
C TYR A 405 19.10 -11.98 6.29
N TYR A 406 19.22 -11.08 7.24
CA TYR A 406 19.89 -9.79 7.09
C TYR A 406 20.94 -9.68 8.18
N SER A 407 22.21 -9.62 7.79
CA SER A 407 23.32 -9.46 8.76
C SER A 407 23.23 -8.10 9.47
N PRO A 408 23.83 -7.93 10.65
CA PRO A 408 23.78 -6.67 11.37
C PRO A 408 24.28 -5.45 10.56
N TYR A 409 25.24 -5.67 9.68
CA TYR A 409 25.84 -4.63 8.83
C TYR A 409 25.18 -4.44 7.46
N PHE A 410 24.16 -5.22 7.15
CA PHE A 410 23.35 -5.02 5.94
C PHE A 410 22.39 -3.86 6.19
N ASP A 411 22.76 -2.65 5.76
CA ASP A 411 21.96 -1.44 5.93
C ASP A 411 21.93 -0.68 4.61
N ASN A 412 20.88 -0.88 3.83
CA ASN A 412 20.65 -0.23 2.54
C ASN A 412 19.47 0.73 2.65
N PRO A 413 19.66 2.04 2.46
CA PRO A 413 18.59 3.04 2.57
C PRO A 413 17.53 2.92 1.46
N LEU A 414 17.84 2.23 0.36
CA LEU A 414 16.94 2.03 -0.79
C LEU A 414 16.24 0.67 -0.75
N GLY A 415 16.70 -0.23 0.13
CA GLY A 415 16.17 -1.58 0.25
C GLY A 415 14.97 -1.64 1.20
N TYR A 416 13.96 -2.39 0.79
CA TYR A 416 12.83 -2.75 1.64
C TYR A 416 12.24 -4.08 1.18
N ALA A 417 12.92 -5.15 1.49
CA ALA A 417 12.41 -6.51 1.29
C ALA A 417 11.50 -6.92 2.46
N PHE A 418 10.87 -8.07 2.35
CA PHE A 418 10.01 -8.60 3.41
C PHE A 418 10.77 -8.76 4.74
N SER A 419 10.33 -8.05 5.77
CA SER A 419 10.97 -7.99 7.08
C SER A 419 9.96 -7.64 8.18
N GLU A 420 10.33 -7.85 9.43
CA GLU A 420 9.55 -7.39 10.60
C GLU A 420 9.75 -5.90 10.88
N THR A 421 10.90 -5.35 10.49
CA THR A 421 11.26 -3.97 10.76
C THR A 421 11.43 -3.17 9.47
N SER A 422 11.30 -1.86 9.54
CA SER A 422 11.47 -0.97 8.38
C SER A 422 12.91 -0.90 7.84
N ARG A 423 13.91 -1.34 8.60
CA ARG A 423 15.30 -1.44 8.16
C ARG A 423 15.72 -2.90 8.01
N LEU A 424 16.38 -3.19 6.89
CA LEU A 424 16.88 -4.51 6.54
C LEU A 424 18.26 -4.74 7.20
N ASN A 425 18.29 -4.92 8.51
CA ASN A 425 19.52 -5.30 9.21
C ASN A 425 19.19 -6.18 10.40
N ASP A 426 20.13 -7.04 10.80
CA ASP A 426 20.05 -7.86 12.01
C ASP A 426 18.70 -8.56 12.18
N GLU A 427 18.29 -9.34 11.17
CA GLU A 427 17.05 -10.10 11.21
C GLU A 427 17.23 -11.45 10.54
N ASN A 428 16.76 -12.50 11.21
CA ASN A 428 16.66 -13.86 10.69
C ASN A 428 15.21 -14.33 10.89
N GLY A 429 14.54 -14.80 9.85
CA GLY A 429 13.13 -15.17 10.00
C GLY A 429 12.63 -16.14 8.95
N GLY A 430 11.55 -16.83 9.32
CA GLY A 430 10.82 -17.76 8.46
C GLY A 430 9.33 -17.48 8.47
N TYR A 431 8.73 -17.47 7.29
CA TYR A 431 7.32 -17.21 7.07
C TYR A 431 6.68 -18.38 6.34
N LEU A 432 5.54 -18.84 6.83
CA LEU A 432 4.68 -19.80 6.17
C LEU A 432 3.29 -19.20 6.03
N GLY A 433 2.72 -19.30 4.84
CA GLY A 433 1.37 -18.81 4.57
C GLY A 433 0.57 -19.81 3.75
N PHE A 434 -0.76 -19.73 3.87
CA PHE A 434 -1.68 -20.56 3.09
C PHE A 434 -2.91 -19.73 2.70
N GLU A 435 -3.51 -20.09 1.58
CA GLU A 435 -4.78 -19.55 1.10
C GLU A 435 -5.60 -20.65 0.44
N ILE A 436 -6.88 -20.75 0.81
CA ILE A 436 -7.82 -21.74 0.30
C ILE A 436 -9.07 -21.01 -0.17
N THR A 437 -9.29 -21.03 -1.49
CA THR A 437 -10.48 -20.45 -2.17
C THR A 437 -11.33 -21.52 -2.86
N ARG A 438 -11.01 -22.79 -2.65
CA ARG A 438 -11.65 -23.96 -3.31
C ARG A 438 -13.16 -24.02 -3.07
N TRP A 439 -13.65 -23.51 -1.95
CA TRP A 439 -15.08 -23.47 -1.63
C TRP A 439 -15.68 -22.17 -2.15
N ARG A 440 -16.58 -22.29 -3.08
CA ARG A 440 -17.12 -21.21 -3.93
C ARG A 440 -17.34 -19.86 -3.24
N ASN A 441 -17.77 -19.84 -2.00
CA ASN A 441 -18.13 -18.62 -1.26
C ASN A 441 -17.20 -18.34 -0.08
N TRP A 442 -16.24 -19.21 0.14
CA TRP A 442 -15.35 -19.13 1.28
C TRP A 442 -13.89 -18.89 0.87
N ARG A 443 -13.25 -17.99 1.55
CA ARG A 443 -11.81 -17.81 1.51
C ARG A 443 -11.28 -18.02 2.93
N LEU A 444 -10.37 -18.96 3.10
CA LEU A 444 -9.65 -19.21 4.34
C LEU A 444 -8.18 -18.98 4.09
N PHE A 445 -7.54 -18.14 4.89
CA PHE A 445 -6.13 -17.86 4.74
C PHE A 445 -5.48 -17.51 6.08
N GLY A 446 -4.17 -17.63 6.12
CA GLY A 446 -3.41 -17.29 7.30
C GLY A 446 -1.91 -17.45 7.10
N TYR A 447 -1.16 -16.91 8.05
CA TYR A 447 0.28 -17.02 8.08
C TYR A 447 0.81 -17.19 9.49
N GLY A 448 2.03 -17.73 9.56
CA GLY A 448 2.90 -17.71 10.73
C GLY A 448 4.28 -17.22 10.32
N ASP A 449 4.80 -16.26 11.03
CA ASP A 449 6.14 -15.70 10.88
C ASP A 449 6.88 -15.75 12.20
N VAL A 450 8.09 -16.30 12.18
CA VAL A 450 8.99 -16.34 13.33
C VAL A 450 10.25 -15.59 12.96
N PHE A 451 10.69 -14.69 13.83
CA PHE A 451 11.85 -13.84 13.57
C PHE A 451 12.73 -13.66 14.81
N TYR A 452 14.01 -13.45 14.56
CA TYR A 452 15.04 -13.30 15.58
C TYR A 452 15.94 -12.11 15.25
N PHE A 453 16.22 -11.31 16.28
CA PHE A 453 17.19 -10.22 16.25
C PHE A 453 18.34 -10.54 17.21
N SER A 454 19.58 -10.44 16.74
CA SER A 454 20.76 -10.70 17.58
C SER A 454 21.15 -9.50 18.45
N GLY A 455 20.96 -8.29 17.95
CA GLY A 455 21.31 -7.03 18.59
C GLY A 455 20.11 -6.21 19.07
N TYR A 456 20.38 -4.94 19.32
CA TYR A 456 19.35 -3.98 19.73
C TYR A 456 18.48 -3.57 18.54
N LYS A 457 17.18 -3.41 18.79
CA LYS A 457 16.22 -2.93 17.80
C LYS A 457 15.41 -1.75 18.33
N TYR A 458 15.04 -0.84 17.44
CA TYR A 458 14.16 0.27 17.76
C TYR A 458 12.83 -0.25 18.34
N GLY A 459 12.43 0.34 19.46
CA GLY A 459 11.18 -0.02 20.17
C GLY A 459 11.28 -1.24 21.10
N LEU A 460 12.45 -1.90 21.20
CA LEU A 460 12.68 -3.04 22.12
C LEU A 460 13.53 -2.68 23.34
N GLY A 461 13.83 -1.41 23.56
CA GLY A 461 14.67 -0.95 24.66
C GLY A 461 16.06 -1.58 24.64
N ASP A 462 16.51 -2.13 25.75
CA ASP A 462 17.81 -2.78 25.89
C ASP A 462 17.79 -4.30 25.62
N ALA A 463 16.69 -4.82 25.08
CA ALA A 463 16.59 -6.24 24.76
C ALA A 463 17.48 -6.60 23.56
N VAL A 464 18.25 -7.67 23.72
CA VAL A 464 19.08 -8.32 22.69
C VAL A 464 18.66 -9.78 22.56
N LYS A 465 19.06 -10.45 21.46
CA LYS A 465 18.72 -11.85 21.18
C LYS A 465 17.20 -12.10 21.27
N THR A 466 16.44 -11.17 20.67
CA THR A 466 14.98 -11.18 20.77
C THR A 466 14.38 -12.13 19.76
N LEU A 467 13.65 -13.12 20.25
CA LEU A 467 12.78 -13.99 19.44
C LEU A 467 11.35 -13.40 19.44
N GLY A 468 10.77 -13.28 18.25
CA GLY A 468 9.39 -12.85 18.07
C GLY A 468 8.61 -13.74 17.13
N TYR A 469 7.29 -13.60 17.16
CA TYR A 469 6.41 -14.25 16.20
C TYR A 469 5.23 -13.33 15.86
N ASP A 470 4.64 -13.60 14.69
CA ASP A 470 3.45 -12.95 14.20
C ASP A 470 2.62 -13.97 13.43
N ALA A 471 1.43 -14.27 13.90
CA ALA A 471 0.55 -15.26 13.30
C ALA A 471 -0.86 -14.69 13.13
N MET A 472 -1.47 -14.93 11.97
CA MET A 472 -2.81 -14.45 11.62
C MET A 472 -3.58 -15.57 10.92
N ALA A 473 -4.87 -15.68 11.22
CA ALA A 473 -5.82 -16.49 10.48
C ALA A 473 -7.08 -15.67 10.22
N GLU A 474 -7.61 -15.79 9.01
CA GLU A 474 -8.84 -15.08 8.61
C GLU A 474 -9.72 -16.01 7.80
N ILE A 475 -11.02 -15.94 8.07
CA ILE A 475 -12.06 -16.61 7.31
C ILE A 475 -13.00 -15.54 6.74
N GLN A 476 -13.28 -15.63 5.44
CA GLN A 476 -14.18 -14.75 4.73
C GLN A 476 -15.28 -15.57 4.06
N TYR A 477 -16.51 -15.08 4.14
CA TYR A 477 -17.65 -15.60 3.40
C TYR A 477 -18.20 -14.51 2.50
N HIS A 478 -18.34 -14.81 1.20
CA HIS A 478 -18.86 -13.91 0.18
C HIS A 478 -20.12 -14.51 -0.42
N GLN A 479 -21.27 -13.91 -0.15
CA GLN A 479 -22.49 -14.31 -0.84
C GLN A 479 -22.58 -13.57 -2.18
N PRO A 480 -22.69 -14.32 -3.33
CA PRO A 480 -22.81 -13.67 -4.63
C PRO A 480 -24.12 -12.90 -4.76
N LEU A 481 -24.04 -11.75 -5.43
CA LEU A 481 -25.19 -10.92 -5.76
C LEU A 481 -26.06 -11.68 -6.76
N SER A 482 -27.21 -12.20 -6.34
CA SER A 482 -28.25 -12.63 -7.30
C SER A 482 -29.08 -11.40 -7.69
N SER A 483 -29.52 -11.30 -8.93
CA SER A 483 -30.17 -10.13 -9.54
C SER A 483 -31.38 -9.55 -8.81
N LYS A 484 -31.81 -10.14 -7.69
CA LYS A 484 -33.00 -9.72 -6.91
C LYS A 484 -32.76 -9.68 -5.39
N LEU A 485 -31.61 -10.10 -4.88
CA LEU A 485 -31.34 -10.23 -3.45
C LEU A 485 -30.14 -9.42 -3.03
N SER A 486 -30.10 -9.05 -1.76
CA SER A 486 -28.97 -8.43 -1.09
C SER A 486 -27.74 -9.35 -1.12
N ALA A 487 -26.55 -8.76 -1.29
CA ALA A 487 -25.28 -9.43 -1.06
C ALA A 487 -24.83 -9.19 0.38
N PHE A 488 -24.23 -10.19 1.00
CA PHE A 488 -23.55 -9.98 2.27
C PHE A 488 -22.20 -10.70 2.30
N ASN A 489 -21.27 -10.10 3.04
CA ASN A 489 -19.95 -10.66 3.32
C ASN A 489 -19.75 -10.72 4.83
N LEU A 490 -19.03 -11.73 5.29
CA LEU A 490 -18.65 -11.89 6.68
C LEU A 490 -17.16 -12.18 6.74
N ASN A 491 -16.40 -11.42 7.53
CA ASN A 491 -14.97 -11.63 7.75
C ASN A 491 -14.71 -11.75 9.24
N LEU A 492 -13.90 -12.74 9.61
CA LEU A 492 -13.40 -12.92 10.97
C LEU A 492 -11.90 -13.13 10.93
N ARG A 493 -11.15 -12.24 11.58
CA ARG A 493 -9.68 -12.27 11.70
C ARG A 493 -9.27 -12.47 13.14
N LEU A 494 -8.28 -13.33 13.33
CA LEU A 494 -7.58 -13.52 14.60
C LEU A 494 -6.09 -13.32 14.35
N ARG A 495 -5.40 -12.61 15.24
CA ARG A 495 -3.96 -12.42 15.16
C ARG A 495 -3.32 -12.47 16.54
N ALA A 496 -2.13 -13.04 16.58
CA ALA A 496 -1.27 -13.08 17.75
C ALA A 496 0.13 -12.62 17.33
N LYS A 497 0.64 -11.59 17.98
CA LYS A 497 1.98 -11.04 17.71
C LYS A 497 2.76 -10.89 19.00
N ARG A 498 4.01 -11.34 19.00
CA ARG A 498 4.96 -11.11 20.09
C ARG A 498 6.23 -10.49 19.56
N LYS A 499 6.66 -9.40 20.16
CA LYS A 499 7.92 -8.74 19.84
C LYS A 499 8.60 -8.32 21.15
N GLY A 500 9.68 -8.99 21.52
CA GLY A 500 10.27 -8.85 22.84
C GLY A 500 9.31 -9.31 23.93
N ASP A 501 9.11 -8.46 24.94
CA ASP A 501 8.22 -8.75 26.07
C ASP A 501 6.76 -8.39 25.78
N LEU A 502 6.47 -7.72 24.66
CA LEU A 502 5.13 -7.31 24.30
C LEU A 502 4.44 -8.37 23.47
N SER A 503 3.34 -8.91 24.00
CA SER A 503 2.41 -9.79 23.28
C SER A 503 1.09 -9.07 23.04
N THR A 504 0.62 -9.07 21.79
CA THR A 504 -0.66 -8.49 21.40
C THR A 504 -1.51 -9.56 20.72
N TYR A 505 -2.73 -9.70 21.19
CA TYR A 505 -3.76 -10.55 20.58
C TYR A 505 -4.87 -9.64 20.08
N SER A 506 -5.26 -9.79 18.83
CA SER A 506 -6.33 -9.00 18.23
C SER A 506 -7.34 -9.87 17.51
N THR A 507 -8.58 -9.42 17.53
CA THR A 507 -9.68 -10.01 16.77
C THR A 507 -10.44 -8.91 16.07
N ARG A 508 -10.86 -9.19 14.83
CA ARG A 508 -11.69 -8.31 14.02
C ARG A 508 -12.82 -9.10 13.40
N ALA A 509 -14.04 -8.61 13.55
CA ALA A 509 -15.23 -9.13 12.90
C ALA A 509 -15.85 -8.04 12.05
N GLN A 510 -16.14 -8.34 10.78
CA GLN A 510 -16.76 -7.42 9.84
C GLN A 510 -17.92 -8.09 9.15
N PHE A 511 -19.03 -7.38 9.06
CA PHE A 511 -20.23 -7.75 8.33
C PHE A 511 -20.57 -6.66 7.33
N ASP A 512 -20.62 -6.99 6.04
CA ASP A 512 -21.01 -6.10 4.96
C ASP A 512 -22.36 -6.57 4.40
N TRP A 513 -23.24 -5.62 4.12
CA TRP A 513 -24.51 -5.86 3.46
C TRP A 513 -24.76 -4.78 2.42
N ALA A 514 -25.17 -5.18 1.23
CA ALA A 514 -25.48 -4.27 0.14
C ALA A 514 -26.80 -4.64 -0.51
N GLN A 515 -27.68 -3.65 -0.71
CA GLN A 515 -28.95 -3.80 -1.41
C GLN A 515 -29.31 -2.52 -2.18
N GLY A 516 -29.42 -2.62 -3.47
CA GLY A 516 -29.75 -1.50 -4.33
C GLY A 516 -28.75 -0.37 -4.21
N ARG A 517 -29.16 0.76 -3.65
CA ARG A 517 -28.34 1.97 -3.48
C ARG A 517 -27.68 2.08 -2.11
N TRP A 518 -27.95 1.15 -1.23
CA TRP A 518 -27.46 1.15 0.15
C TRP A 518 -26.37 0.11 0.35
N SER A 519 -25.35 0.47 1.10
CA SER A 519 -24.34 -0.43 1.62
C SER A 519 -24.11 -0.13 3.09
N LEU A 520 -24.07 -1.18 3.89
CA LEU A 520 -23.81 -1.14 5.33
C LEU A 520 -22.59 -1.99 5.63
N ARG A 521 -21.67 -1.48 6.42
CA ARG A 521 -20.51 -2.23 6.94
C ARG A 521 -20.43 -2.03 8.44
N THR A 522 -20.55 -3.11 9.18
CA THR A 522 -20.35 -3.14 10.63
C THR A 522 -19.02 -3.79 10.93
N THR A 523 -18.14 -3.13 11.66
CA THR A 523 -16.85 -3.69 12.08
C THR A 523 -16.70 -3.56 13.59
N ALA A 524 -16.31 -4.65 14.23
CA ALA A 524 -15.90 -4.69 15.63
C ALA A 524 -14.47 -5.19 15.72
N GLU A 525 -13.62 -4.51 16.48
CA GLU A 525 -12.23 -4.88 16.68
C GLU A 525 -11.85 -4.77 18.15
N ALA A 526 -11.12 -5.77 18.63
CA ALA A 526 -10.62 -5.79 19.97
C ALA A 526 -9.17 -6.25 20.00
N ASN A 527 -8.38 -5.69 20.90
CA ASN A 527 -7.04 -6.16 21.19
C ASN A 527 -6.77 -6.23 22.69
N ILE A 528 -5.85 -7.11 23.05
CA ILE A 528 -5.32 -7.28 24.40
C ILE A 528 -3.82 -7.26 24.29
N THR A 529 -3.18 -6.42 25.09
CA THR A 529 -1.72 -6.31 25.12
C THR A 529 -1.21 -6.74 26.49
N ASN A 530 -0.30 -7.69 26.51
CA ASN A 530 0.32 -8.18 27.75
C ASN A 530 1.81 -7.88 27.72
N ASN A 531 2.27 -7.05 28.66
CA ASN A 531 3.69 -6.92 28.98
C ASN A 531 4.02 -8.04 29.95
N GLN A 532 4.98 -8.90 29.64
CA GLN A 532 5.41 -10.02 30.50
C GLN A 532 6.08 -9.57 31.82
N LEU A 533 5.62 -8.51 32.43
CA LEU A 533 5.93 -8.24 33.82
C LEU A 533 5.04 -9.15 34.67
N PRO A 534 5.56 -9.77 35.75
CA PRO A 534 4.75 -10.64 36.58
C PRO A 534 3.49 -9.88 36.98
N ILE A 535 2.33 -10.51 36.75
CA ILE A 535 1.04 -10.01 37.21
C ILE A 535 1.08 -10.05 38.74
N THR A 536 1.79 -9.11 39.31
CA THR A 536 1.79 -8.87 40.74
C THR A 536 0.74 -7.80 41.00
N ASN A 537 -0.33 -8.25 41.62
CA ASN A 537 -1.36 -7.42 42.26
C ASN A 537 -2.36 -6.73 41.33
N ASN A 538 -3.51 -7.38 41.08
CA ASN A 538 -4.82 -6.80 40.70
C ASN A 538 -4.85 -5.72 39.59
N LYS A 539 -3.88 -5.63 38.68
CA LYS A 539 -3.98 -4.77 37.53
C LYS A 539 -4.76 -5.49 36.43
N SER A 540 -5.88 -4.93 36.01
CA SER A 540 -6.65 -5.38 34.86
C SER A 540 -5.75 -5.42 33.62
N ILE A 541 -5.85 -6.50 32.81
CA ILE A 541 -5.13 -6.62 31.53
C ILE A 541 -5.60 -5.47 30.63
N PRO A 542 -4.68 -4.64 30.11
CA PRO A 542 -5.06 -3.54 29.24
C PRO A 542 -5.68 -4.09 27.94
N TYR A 543 -6.81 -3.52 27.56
CA TYR A 543 -7.54 -3.87 26.34
C TYR A 543 -7.86 -2.63 25.51
N GLY A 544 -8.06 -2.83 24.22
CA GLY A 544 -8.64 -1.87 23.30
C GLY A 544 -9.85 -2.48 22.61
N PHE A 545 -10.90 -1.71 22.44
CA PHE A 545 -12.11 -2.11 21.73
C PHE A 545 -12.63 -0.95 20.89
N THR A 546 -13.08 -1.24 19.69
CA THR A 546 -13.83 -0.30 18.85
C THR A 546 -14.91 -1.03 18.08
N ILE A 547 -16.03 -0.34 17.90
CA ILE A 547 -17.11 -0.78 16.99
C ILE A 547 -17.53 0.40 16.15
N PHE A 548 -17.72 0.19 14.86
CA PHE A 548 -18.21 1.22 13.96
C PHE A 548 -19.17 0.67 12.92
N GLN A 549 -20.05 1.56 12.48
CA GLN A 549 -21.03 1.35 11.44
C GLN A 549 -20.78 2.34 10.31
N ASP A 550 -20.45 1.85 9.13
CA ASP A 550 -20.46 2.62 7.89
C ASP A 550 -21.81 2.45 7.19
N ILE A 551 -22.35 3.55 6.73
CA ILE A 551 -23.59 3.62 5.94
C ILE A 551 -23.25 4.37 4.67
N SER A 552 -23.41 3.72 3.53
CA SER A 552 -23.16 4.34 2.22
C SER A 552 -24.45 4.38 1.41
N TYR A 553 -24.66 5.47 0.71
CA TYR A 553 -25.78 5.67 -0.22
C TYR A 553 -25.29 6.23 -1.53
N SER A 554 -25.65 5.59 -2.66
CA SER A 554 -25.29 6.01 -4.00
C SER A 554 -26.51 6.38 -4.81
N LEU A 555 -26.56 7.60 -5.31
CA LEU A 555 -27.62 8.11 -6.17
C LEU A 555 -27.04 8.42 -7.56
N PRO A 556 -27.09 7.46 -8.51
CA PRO A 556 -26.76 7.75 -9.89
C PRO A 556 -27.84 8.66 -10.48
N LEU A 557 -27.40 9.74 -11.12
CA LEU A 557 -28.25 10.66 -11.87
C LEU A 557 -28.04 10.41 -13.39
N ARG A 558 -28.78 11.13 -14.22
CA ARG A 558 -28.62 11.00 -15.67
C ARG A 558 -27.28 11.61 -16.13
N GLU A 559 -26.79 11.19 -17.29
CA GLU A 559 -25.63 11.77 -17.98
C GLU A 559 -24.32 11.73 -17.19
N GLY A 560 -24.06 10.62 -16.47
CA GLY A 560 -22.80 10.45 -15.71
C GLY A 560 -22.69 11.31 -14.46
N ARG A 561 -23.76 11.96 -14.04
CA ARG A 561 -23.85 12.69 -12.76
C ARG A 561 -24.19 11.74 -11.62
N GLY A 562 -23.88 12.11 -10.40
CA GLY A 562 -24.20 11.27 -9.26
C GLY A 562 -23.86 11.90 -7.92
N LEU A 563 -24.48 11.37 -6.88
CA LEU A 563 -24.23 11.76 -5.49
C LEU A 563 -23.93 10.51 -4.68
N GLY A 564 -22.81 10.50 -3.98
CA GLY A 564 -22.41 9.49 -3.02
C GLY A 564 -22.33 10.09 -1.63
N LEU A 565 -22.94 9.41 -0.66
CA LEU A 565 -22.90 9.78 0.74
C LEU A 565 -22.34 8.61 1.54
N ARG A 566 -21.43 8.88 2.47
CA ARG A 566 -20.92 7.90 3.43
C ARG A 566 -20.89 8.52 4.81
N LEU A 567 -21.42 7.79 5.78
CA LEU A 567 -21.47 8.14 7.19
C LEU A 567 -20.83 7.04 7.98
N ARG A 568 -19.86 7.35 8.86
CA ARG A 568 -19.40 6.44 9.91
C ARG A 568 -19.81 6.97 11.27
N LEU A 569 -20.27 6.03 12.12
CA LEU A 569 -20.43 6.23 13.55
C LEU A 569 -19.59 5.20 14.28
N GLN A 570 -18.71 5.63 15.16
CA GLN A 570 -17.73 4.79 15.85
C GLN A 570 -17.72 5.07 17.34
N GLY A 571 -17.71 4.01 18.16
CA GLY A 571 -17.44 4.05 19.57
C GLY A 571 -16.13 3.34 19.89
N PHE A 572 -15.37 3.81 20.88
CA PHE A 572 -14.11 3.20 21.26
C PHE A 572 -13.78 3.32 22.74
N ASP A 573 -13.09 2.30 23.25
CA ASP A 573 -12.45 2.26 24.57
C ASP A 573 -11.06 1.61 24.44
N ALA A 574 -10.02 2.42 24.33
CA ALA A 574 -8.63 2.02 24.18
C ALA A 574 -7.76 2.97 25.00
N ARG A 575 -7.85 2.87 26.34
CA ARG A 575 -7.33 3.88 27.28
C ARG A 575 -5.81 3.89 27.38
N GLU A 576 -5.16 2.77 27.05
CA GLU A 576 -3.71 2.65 27.01
C GLU A 576 -3.18 2.83 25.60
N TRP A 577 -2.10 3.59 25.42
CA TRP A 577 -1.49 3.80 24.09
C TRP A 577 -1.06 2.49 23.42
N ALA A 578 -0.65 1.48 24.20
CA ALA A 578 -0.28 0.17 23.70
C ALA A 578 -1.47 -0.56 23.02
N ASN A 579 -2.70 -0.23 23.40
CA ASN A 579 -3.93 -0.86 22.90
C ASN A 579 -4.68 -0.01 21.87
N ARG A 580 -4.04 1.05 21.33
CA ARG A 580 -4.65 1.83 20.25
C ARG A 580 -5.00 0.95 19.05
N ILE A 581 -6.09 1.29 18.40
CA ILE A 581 -6.57 0.58 17.22
C ILE A 581 -6.49 1.53 16.02
N TYR A 582 -5.94 1.07 14.90
CA TYR A 582 -5.90 1.84 13.67
C TYR A 582 -7.08 1.46 12.80
N THR A 583 -7.91 2.44 12.45
CA THR A 583 -9.10 2.22 11.62
C THR A 583 -8.98 3.01 10.31
N TYR A 584 -9.17 2.31 9.20
CA TYR A 584 -9.23 2.99 7.89
C TYR A 584 -10.54 3.73 7.74
N GLU A 585 -10.48 4.95 7.24
CA GLU A 585 -11.63 5.79 6.98
C GLU A 585 -11.69 6.22 5.52
N HIS A 586 -12.90 6.32 4.98
CA HIS A 586 -13.08 7.00 3.70
C HIS A 586 -12.72 8.48 3.84
N ASP A 587 -12.02 9.00 2.83
CA ASP A 587 -11.61 10.39 2.78
C ASP A 587 -11.80 10.95 1.36
N VAL A 588 -11.46 12.22 1.14
CA VAL A 588 -11.36 12.79 -0.20
C VAL A 588 -10.21 12.10 -0.96
N LEU A 589 -10.21 12.18 -2.29
CA LEU A 589 -9.19 11.55 -3.11
C LEU A 589 -7.77 11.96 -2.69
N TYR A 590 -6.84 11.01 -2.75
CA TYR A 590 -5.43 11.21 -2.39
C TYR A 590 -5.22 11.71 -0.96
N ALA A 591 -6.25 11.56 -0.12
CA ALA A 591 -6.12 11.71 1.32
C ALA A 591 -6.02 10.33 1.95
N TYR A 592 -5.07 10.19 2.85
CA TYR A 592 -4.89 8.98 3.63
C TYR A 592 -5.34 9.24 5.07
N SER A 593 -6.36 8.51 5.53
CA SER A 593 -6.89 8.66 6.87
C SER A 593 -6.90 7.32 7.61
N ILE A 594 -5.92 7.15 8.48
CA ILE A 594 -5.87 6.03 9.44
C ILE A 594 -5.68 6.60 10.84
N PRO A 595 -6.75 7.12 11.45
CA PRO A 595 -6.64 7.59 12.82
C PRO A 595 -6.30 6.44 13.76
N ALA A 596 -5.33 6.67 14.64
CA ALA A 596 -5.13 5.86 15.82
C ALA A 596 -6.26 6.17 16.81
N VAL A 597 -7.18 5.24 16.97
CA VAL A 597 -8.24 5.33 17.97
C VAL A 597 -7.63 5.02 19.34
N TYR A 598 -7.58 6.03 20.19
CA TYR A 598 -6.95 5.99 21.51
C TYR A 598 -7.77 6.80 22.52
N GLY A 599 -7.98 6.26 23.71
CA GLY A 599 -8.77 6.86 24.76
C GLY A 599 -10.16 6.24 24.90
N LEU A 600 -11.09 7.01 25.46
CA LEU A 600 -12.49 6.66 25.60
C LEU A 600 -13.34 7.73 24.90
N GLY A 601 -14.19 7.34 23.94
CA GLY A 601 -14.97 8.32 23.21
C GLY A 601 -15.76 7.76 22.05
N GLY A 602 -16.18 8.67 21.17
CA GLY A 602 -16.82 8.39 19.91
C GLY A 602 -16.22 9.22 18.78
N ARG A 603 -16.32 8.72 17.57
CA ARG A 603 -15.92 9.41 16.35
C ARG A 603 -17.00 9.25 15.29
N ALA A 604 -17.25 10.33 14.54
CA ALA A 604 -18.13 10.28 13.41
C ALA A 604 -17.49 11.01 12.22
N TYR A 605 -17.79 10.56 11.00
CA TYR A 605 -17.50 11.35 9.80
C TYR A 605 -18.62 11.25 8.78
N LEU A 606 -18.73 12.30 7.96
CA LEU A 606 -19.59 12.35 6.79
C LEU A 606 -18.72 12.67 5.57
N CYS A 607 -18.77 11.80 4.54
CA CYS A 607 -18.17 12.06 3.23
C CYS A 607 -19.27 12.26 2.21
N LEU A 608 -19.10 13.28 1.37
CA LEU A 608 -19.92 13.59 0.21
C LEU A 608 -19.05 13.52 -1.03
N ARG A 609 -19.48 12.79 -2.04
CA ARG A 609 -18.98 12.86 -3.41
C ARG A 609 -20.08 13.32 -4.33
N TRP A 610 -19.88 14.44 -5.01
CA TRP A 610 -20.84 14.97 -5.95
C TRP A 610 -20.22 15.05 -7.34
N GLN A 611 -20.61 14.15 -8.23
CA GLN A 611 -20.30 14.22 -9.65
C GLN A 611 -21.25 15.22 -10.29
N ILE A 612 -20.79 16.47 -10.45
CA ILE A 612 -21.58 17.62 -10.94
C ILE A 612 -21.87 17.43 -12.43
N ILE A 613 -20.84 17.10 -13.19
CA ILE A 613 -20.87 16.67 -14.58
C ILE A 613 -19.82 15.56 -14.75
N PRO A 614 -19.80 14.79 -15.84
CA PRO A 614 -18.82 13.69 -16.03
C PRO A 614 -17.36 14.12 -15.81
N GLN A 615 -17.05 15.39 -16.12
CA GLN A 615 -15.69 15.97 -16.03
C GLN A 615 -15.38 16.63 -14.70
N LEU A 616 -16.36 16.88 -13.83
CA LEU A 616 -16.16 17.66 -12.59
C LEU A 616 -16.81 16.99 -11.39
N ALA A 617 -15.99 16.67 -10.39
CA ALA A 617 -16.43 16.10 -9.13
C ALA A 617 -15.97 16.94 -7.94
N LEU A 618 -16.84 17.10 -6.97
CA LEU A 618 -16.57 17.71 -5.67
C LEU A 618 -16.60 16.64 -4.59
N TYR A 619 -15.58 16.63 -3.73
CA TYR A 619 -15.49 15.77 -2.57
C TYR A 619 -15.43 16.63 -1.31
N PHE A 620 -16.18 16.24 -0.32
CA PHE A 620 -16.18 16.90 0.98
C PHE A 620 -16.18 15.85 2.09
N ARG A 621 -15.41 16.09 3.14
CA ARG A 621 -15.44 15.30 4.36
C ARG A 621 -15.43 16.20 5.58
N ALA A 622 -16.29 15.88 6.54
CA ALA A 622 -16.24 16.43 7.89
C ALA A 622 -16.13 15.28 8.88
N SER A 623 -15.23 15.37 9.83
CA SER A 623 -15.09 14.37 10.88
C SER A 623 -14.92 15.03 12.23
N GLU A 624 -15.47 14.38 13.28
CA GLU A 624 -15.37 14.83 14.64
C GLU A 624 -15.12 13.65 15.57
N THR A 625 -14.15 13.82 16.49
CA THR A 625 -13.89 12.90 17.60
C THR A 625 -14.27 13.60 18.88
N VAL A 626 -15.06 12.94 19.71
CA VAL A 626 -15.49 13.44 21.03
C VAL A 626 -14.99 12.48 22.10
N TYR A 627 -14.16 12.97 23.00
CA TYR A 627 -13.63 12.20 24.11
C TYR A 627 -14.52 12.29 25.37
N ALA A 628 -14.52 11.24 26.17
CA ALA A 628 -15.17 11.28 27.47
C ALA A 628 -14.50 12.33 28.38
N ARG A 629 -15.28 13.26 28.97
CA ARG A 629 -14.77 14.41 29.72
C ARG A 629 -13.73 14.06 30.78
N LYS A 630 -14.01 12.99 31.60
CA LYS A 630 -13.09 12.55 32.64
C LYS A 630 -11.75 12.06 32.07
N TRP A 631 -11.80 11.34 30.98
CA TRP A 631 -10.58 10.83 30.32
C TRP A 631 -9.78 11.98 29.69
N ALA A 632 -10.43 12.87 28.94
CA ALA A 632 -9.79 14.02 28.30
C ALA A 632 -9.10 14.93 29.33
N ALA A 633 -9.77 15.24 30.42
CA ALA A 633 -9.20 16.04 31.51
C ALA A 633 -7.99 15.38 32.17
N ALA A 634 -8.04 14.06 32.41
CA ALA A 634 -6.93 13.30 33.04
C ALA A 634 -5.68 13.21 32.12
N HIS A 635 -5.84 13.36 30.79
CA HIS A 635 -4.75 13.24 29.83
C HIS A 635 -4.39 14.56 29.13
N SER A 636 -4.91 15.69 29.60
CA SER A 636 -4.70 17.03 29.02
C SER A 636 -5.01 17.08 27.51
N ARG A 637 -6.09 16.40 27.10
CA ARG A 637 -6.54 16.34 25.71
C ARG A 637 -7.73 17.27 25.47
N PRO A 638 -7.86 17.86 24.29
CA PRO A 638 -9.08 18.58 23.92
C PRO A 638 -10.28 17.64 23.97
N LEU A 639 -11.45 18.16 24.34
CA LEU A 639 -12.69 17.38 24.41
C LEU A 639 -13.13 16.89 23.04
N THR A 640 -12.91 17.72 22.04
CA THR A 640 -13.29 17.48 20.64
C THR A 640 -12.09 17.65 19.72
N ARG A 641 -12.15 17.00 18.56
CA ARG A 641 -11.20 17.16 17.47
C ARG A 641 -11.96 17.12 16.17
N THR A 642 -11.91 18.22 15.41
CA THR A 642 -12.63 18.39 14.17
C THR A 642 -11.67 18.52 13.00
N ASP A 643 -11.91 17.76 11.91
CA ASP A 643 -11.19 17.85 10.65
C ASP A 643 -12.18 18.07 9.50
N LEU A 644 -11.88 18.99 8.59
CA LEU A 644 -12.64 19.29 7.39
C LEU A 644 -11.75 19.15 6.15
N HIS A 645 -12.21 18.41 5.12
CA HIS A 645 -11.48 18.24 3.87
C HIS A 645 -12.39 18.60 2.69
N LEU A 646 -11.85 19.31 1.72
CA LEU A 646 -12.53 19.68 0.49
C LEU A 646 -11.60 19.43 -0.70
N LEU A 647 -12.11 18.76 -1.74
CA LEU A 647 -11.35 18.49 -2.94
C LEU A 647 -12.23 18.67 -4.18
N LEU A 648 -11.68 19.36 -5.18
CA LEU A 648 -12.24 19.49 -6.52
C LEU A 648 -11.37 18.66 -7.48
N ARG A 649 -12.02 17.80 -8.28
CA ARG A 649 -11.39 17.02 -9.36
C ARG A 649 -12.01 17.40 -10.69
N ALA A 650 -11.18 17.78 -11.65
CA ALA A 650 -11.59 18.01 -13.03
C ALA A 650 -10.82 17.07 -13.96
N THR A 651 -11.52 16.42 -14.91
CA THR A 651 -10.94 15.54 -15.93
C THR A 651 -11.40 16.00 -17.31
N PHE A 652 -10.51 16.11 -18.29
CA PHE A 652 -10.84 16.62 -19.63
C PHE A 652 -9.85 16.15 -20.71
#